data_3f03761c4963eda8b1054bc2cc4ac135
#
_entry.id   3f03761c4963eda8b1054bc2cc4ac135
#
_cell.length_a   1.000
_cell.length_b   1.000
_cell.length_c   1.000
_cell.angle_alpha   90.00
_cell.angle_beta   90.00
_cell.angle_gamma   90.00
#
_symmetry.space_group_name_H-M   'P 1'
#
loop_
_entity.id
_entity.type
_entity.pdbx_description
1 polymer ?
#
loop_
_entity_poly.entity_id
_entity_poly.type
_entity_poly.pdbx_seq_one_letter_code
_entity_poly.pdbx_strand_id
1 'polypeptide(L)'
;MRLFTLIAAATLGLTQPVVHAETAAACTDFDSYVNGRWAATTELPADRSRIGNFDTLRLANDRLLEAALKELAAEPARQTSSGLQLLAAHYRAGMDEAGIERRGLAALQPWLTRIEKAERADLPALLGELARLQVTAPLAIGVGTDAKDATRHVLQVNQAGLGLPDRDDYLRQDERTARLTAAYRQYAQRLLGAAGVPADETTIDALLAFETELARASLTRVQRRDPNAAYNPYTVAALQADAPGLDWRAWLAAYTGRAEGAPVIVGQPGFTRAVAQLADKAAMATWRNYLRVRLLDATAEHGPKALAQAHFVYRSAAIRGLKAPPPRVERVILMIGGAYGGAPLSHTLGELFVVKAFSRQAQQRALVMVDDIRAAMRQRITKLPWMSEPTKQLAQAKLDAMRTKIGAPAAWRRYDGLALHPDDYLGNLLRINAWATADRLVGLDKPVDRERWNTSPHIVNAFAGGGNQIIFPAGILQPPFFDEKADDASNYGGIGMVIGHEITHHFDDRGRQFDAAGNLRDWWQPQDASAYKARADRVATLYSGYEPVPGVRIDGRLTLGENISDMAGVQIAYDGLQIALARQRAAGKPAALVDGATPEQRFFLANATIWRTKYRTEALMDQLRTNSHSPGRWRVLGPLTHTPAFAQAFGCKPGDPMVAGDPITVW
;
A
#
# COMPACT_ATOMS: atom_id res chain seq x y z
N MET A 1 -65.25 -27.89 40.71
CA MET A 1 -64.44 -27.00 41.54
C MET A 1 -63.01 -27.51 41.47
N ARG A 2 -62.15 -26.93 40.64
CA ARG A 2 -60.68 -27.13 40.64
C ARG A 2 -60.04 -25.75 40.59
N LEU A 3 -59.36 -25.42 41.67
CA LEU A 3 -58.55 -24.17 41.81
C LEU A 3 -57.32 -24.22 40.87
N PHE A 4 -57.16 -23.21 40.05
CA PHE A 4 -55.91 -22.93 39.35
C PHE A 4 -55.15 -21.88 40.13
N THR A 5 -54.00 -22.28 40.66
CA THR A 5 -52.99 -21.38 41.29
C THR A 5 -52.09 -20.81 40.21
N LEU A 6 -52.17 -19.50 39.98
CA LEU A 6 -51.18 -18.77 39.13
C LEU A 6 -49.91 -18.53 39.94
N ILE A 7 -48.80 -19.06 39.45
CA ILE A 7 -47.44 -18.69 39.91
C ILE A 7 -46.93 -17.57 38.98
N ALA A 8 -46.81 -16.37 39.53
CA ALA A 8 -46.17 -15.25 38.85
C ALA A 8 -44.66 -15.40 38.98
N ALA A 9 -43.96 -15.69 37.88
CA ALA A 9 -42.51 -15.64 37.80
C ALA A 9 -42.07 -14.19 37.60
N ALA A 10 -41.43 -13.59 38.62
CA ALA A 10 -40.79 -12.30 38.53
C ALA A 10 -39.41 -12.49 37.83
N THR A 11 -39.32 -12.08 36.58
CA THR A 11 -38.04 -11.95 35.88
C THR A 11 -37.34 -10.68 36.35
N LEU A 12 -36.35 -10.81 37.22
CA LEU A 12 -35.37 -9.77 37.51
C LEU A 12 -34.49 -9.54 36.25
N GLY A 13 -34.85 -8.51 35.50
CA GLY A 13 -33.99 -8.00 34.44
C GLY A 13 -32.74 -7.37 35.06
N LEU A 14 -31.63 -8.06 35.00
CA LEU A 14 -30.30 -7.49 35.24
C LEU A 14 -29.98 -6.53 34.08
N THR A 15 -30.34 -5.26 34.26
CA THR A 15 -29.78 -4.18 33.43
C THR A 15 -28.30 -4.04 33.75
N GLN A 16 -27.45 -4.59 32.89
CA GLN A 16 -26.02 -4.24 32.93
C GLN A 16 -25.91 -2.72 32.77
N PRO A 17 -25.10 -2.04 33.61
CA PRO A 17 -24.87 -0.63 33.43
C PRO A 17 -24.17 -0.46 32.06
N VAL A 18 -24.79 0.28 31.14
CA VAL A 18 -24.14 0.82 29.96
C VAL A 18 -23.08 1.76 30.52
N VAL A 19 -21.82 1.31 30.49
CA VAL A 19 -20.68 2.16 30.79
C VAL A 19 -20.68 3.21 29.68
N HIS A 20 -21.20 4.40 29.99
CA HIS A 20 -20.96 5.59 29.18
C HIS A 20 -19.45 5.84 29.23
N ALA A 21 -18.73 5.47 28.19
CA ALA A 21 -17.37 5.96 28.01
C ALA A 21 -17.47 7.49 28.01
N GLU A 22 -16.95 8.15 29.05
CA GLU A 22 -16.79 9.59 29.05
C GLU A 22 -16.01 9.95 27.80
N THR A 23 -16.62 10.74 26.92
CA THR A 23 -15.92 11.28 25.76
C THR A 23 -14.86 12.24 26.27
N ALA A 24 -13.59 11.95 25.98
CA ALA A 24 -12.47 12.83 26.33
C ALA A 24 -12.75 14.26 25.80
N ALA A 25 -12.29 15.28 26.54
CA ALA A 25 -12.42 16.66 26.06
C ALA A 25 -11.54 16.87 24.81
N ALA A 26 -11.98 17.69 23.87
CA ALA A 26 -11.30 17.95 22.61
C ALA A 26 -9.82 18.36 22.77
N CYS A 27 -9.52 19.16 23.82
CA CYS A 27 -8.17 19.63 24.11
C CYS A 27 -7.28 18.64 24.90
N THR A 28 -7.85 17.49 25.31
CA THR A 28 -7.12 16.43 26.03
C THR A 28 -6.73 15.31 25.09
N ASP A 29 -7.66 14.81 24.30
CA ASP A 29 -7.47 13.68 23.36
C ASP A 29 -8.52 13.76 22.25
N PHE A 30 -8.13 14.41 21.16
CA PHE A 30 -9.07 14.69 20.07
C PHE A 30 -9.50 13.43 19.30
N ASP A 31 -8.64 12.44 19.19
CA ASP A 31 -9.04 11.16 18.58
C ASP A 31 -10.12 10.47 19.41
N SER A 32 -9.95 10.38 20.72
CA SER A 32 -10.97 9.82 21.61
C SER A 32 -12.24 10.68 21.67
N TYR A 33 -12.13 12.01 21.59
CA TYR A 33 -13.28 12.92 21.50
C TYR A 33 -14.14 12.63 20.27
N VAL A 34 -13.54 12.47 19.08
CA VAL A 34 -14.26 12.25 17.83
C VAL A 34 -14.61 10.76 17.63
N ASN A 35 -13.69 9.85 17.90
CA ASN A 35 -13.74 8.47 17.50
C ASN A 35 -14.03 7.50 18.65
N GLY A 36 -13.99 7.95 19.91
CA GLY A 36 -14.09 7.08 21.10
C GLY A 36 -15.38 6.27 21.15
N ARG A 37 -16.55 6.90 20.89
CA ARG A 37 -17.84 6.18 20.82
C ARG A 37 -17.83 5.12 19.72
N TRP A 38 -17.35 5.48 18.53
CA TRP A 38 -17.24 4.53 17.40
C TRP A 38 -16.32 3.37 17.77
N ALA A 39 -15.15 3.64 18.37
CA ALA A 39 -14.22 2.61 18.78
C ALA A 39 -14.80 1.66 19.84
N ALA A 40 -15.60 2.18 20.80
CA ALA A 40 -16.24 1.39 21.84
C ALA A 40 -17.35 0.49 21.30
N THR A 41 -18.12 0.96 20.30
CA THR A 41 -19.31 0.25 19.79
C THR A 41 -19.06 -0.56 18.53
N THR A 42 -17.94 -0.35 17.83
CA THR A 42 -17.65 -1.07 16.60
C THR A 42 -16.96 -2.40 16.91
N GLU A 43 -17.56 -3.49 16.47
CA GLU A 43 -16.93 -4.82 16.53
C GLU A 43 -15.97 -5.01 15.36
N LEU A 44 -14.86 -5.70 15.63
CA LEU A 44 -13.90 -6.09 14.61
C LEU A 44 -14.27 -7.50 14.07
N PRO A 45 -14.76 -7.62 12.82
CA PRO A 45 -15.21 -8.89 12.27
C PRO A 45 -14.11 -9.96 12.27
N ALA A 46 -14.52 -11.23 12.34
CA ALA A 46 -13.60 -12.37 12.40
C ALA A 46 -12.64 -12.45 11.19
N ASP A 47 -13.12 -12.03 10.05
CA ASP A 47 -12.42 -12.04 8.75
C ASP A 47 -11.67 -10.74 8.42
N ARG A 48 -11.46 -9.87 9.43
CA ARG A 48 -10.73 -8.61 9.29
C ARG A 48 -9.59 -8.50 10.29
N SER A 49 -8.46 -7.97 9.86
CA SER A 49 -7.32 -7.63 10.73
C SER A 49 -7.45 -6.25 11.34
N ARG A 50 -8.21 -5.38 10.68
CA ARG A 50 -8.56 -4.03 11.11
C ARG A 50 -9.91 -3.62 10.50
N ILE A 51 -10.49 -2.57 11.07
CA ILE A 51 -11.64 -1.88 10.49
C ILE A 51 -11.51 -0.38 10.73
N GLY A 52 -11.81 0.41 9.73
CA GLY A 52 -11.80 1.87 9.75
C GLY A 52 -12.48 2.44 8.51
N ASN A 53 -12.41 3.75 8.29
CA ASN A 53 -13.13 4.36 7.17
C ASN A 53 -12.59 3.94 5.80
N PHE A 54 -11.27 3.76 5.66
CA PHE A 54 -10.68 3.19 4.44
C PHE A 54 -11.22 1.78 4.15
N ASP A 55 -11.31 0.95 5.18
CA ASP A 55 -11.77 -0.44 5.03
C ASP A 55 -13.27 -0.49 4.73
N THR A 56 -14.06 0.36 5.41
CA THR A 56 -15.52 0.44 5.20
C THR A 56 -15.86 0.93 3.80
N LEU A 57 -15.17 1.97 3.32
CA LEU A 57 -15.38 2.47 1.96
C LEU A 57 -14.93 1.44 0.91
N ARG A 58 -13.78 0.76 1.12
CA ARG A 58 -13.34 -0.31 0.24
C ARG A 58 -14.39 -1.42 0.14
N LEU A 59 -14.95 -1.86 1.26
CA LEU A 59 -16.02 -2.87 1.27
C LEU A 59 -17.28 -2.41 0.54
N ALA A 60 -17.63 -1.12 0.63
CA ALA A 60 -18.75 -0.56 -0.14
C ALA A 60 -18.45 -0.59 -1.64
N ASN A 61 -17.25 -0.22 -2.06
CA ASN A 61 -16.81 -0.30 -3.46
C ASN A 61 -16.76 -1.75 -3.95
N ASP A 62 -16.27 -2.69 -3.14
CA ASP A 62 -16.24 -4.12 -3.48
C ASP A 62 -17.65 -4.70 -3.70
N ARG A 63 -18.67 -4.25 -2.94
CA ARG A 63 -20.08 -4.66 -3.16
C ARG A 63 -20.62 -4.15 -4.49
N LEU A 64 -20.30 -2.92 -4.89
CA LEU A 64 -20.66 -2.40 -6.23
C LEU A 64 -20.02 -3.23 -7.33
N LEU A 65 -18.73 -3.56 -7.15
CA LEU A 65 -17.98 -4.39 -8.09
C LEU A 65 -18.49 -5.82 -8.13
N GLU A 66 -18.85 -6.42 -7.00
CA GLU A 66 -19.45 -7.75 -6.94
C GLU A 66 -20.73 -7.82 -7.78
N ALA A 67 -21.64 -6.85 -7.60
CA ALA A 67 -22.88 -6.77 -8.39
C ALA A 67 -22.57 -6.64 -9.90
N ALA A 68 -21.65 -5.74 -10.26
CA ALA A 68 -21.27 -5.51 -11.65
C ALA A 68 -20.60 -6.75 -12.29
N LEU A 69 -19.76 -7.46 -11.55
CA LEU A 69 -19.10 -8.68 -12.02
C LEU A 69 -20.07 -9.84 -12.20
N LYS A 70 -21.05 -9.98 -11.31
CA LYS A 70 -22.12 -10.98 -11.44
C LYS A 70 -22.95 -10.74 -12.71
N GLU A 71 -23.38 -9.49 -12.95
CA GLU A 71 -24.08 -9.09 -14.18
C GLU A 71 -23.21 -9.36 -15.42
N LEU A 72 -21.94 -8.93 -15.42
CA LEU A 72 -21.01 -9.12 -16.52
C LEU A 72 -20.78 -10.60 -16.86
N ALA A 73 -20.65 -11.44 -15.82
CA ALA A 73 -20.42 -12.87 -16.00
C ALA A 73 -21.66 -13.62 -16.51
N ALA A 74 -22.87 -13.18 -16.11
CA ALA A 74 -24.14 -13.81 -16.50
C ALA A 74 -24.62 -13.40 -17.90
N GLU A 75 -24.29 -12.17 -18.37
CA GLU A 75 -24.84 -11.58 -19.58
C GLU A 75 -23.74 -11.32 -20.63
N PRO A 76 -23.52 -12.22 -21.61
CA PRO A 76 -22.49 -12.04 -22.66
C PRO A 76 -22.64 -10.72 -23.44
N ALA A 77 -23.86 -10.19 -23.59
CA ALA A 77 -24.11 -8.92 -24.26
C ALA A 77 -23.46 -7.71 -23.56
N ARG A 78 -23.13 -7.83 -22.28
CA ARG A 78 -22.39 -6.79 -21.52
C ARG A 78 -20.88 -6.84 -21.74
N GLN A 79 -20.35 -7.92 -22.31
CA GLN A 79 -18.94 -8.12 -22.56
C GLN A 79 -18.51 -7.46 -23.89
N THR A 80 -18.73 -6.15 -23.97
CA THR A 80 -18.59 -5.34 -25.22
C THR A 80 -17.14 -5.05 -25.63
N SER A 81 -16.17 -5.35 -24.77
CA SER A 81 -14.74 -5.20 -25.06
C SER A 81 -13.95 -6.46 -24.71
N SER A 82 -12.75 -6.62 -25.29
CA SER A 82 -11.86 -7.73 -24.96
C SER A 82 -11.48 -7.73 -23.46
N GLY A 83 -11.29 -6.55 -22.87
CA GLY A 83 -11.03 -6.41 -21.44
C GLY A 83 -12.18 -6.96 -20.59
N LEU A 84 -13.43 -6.63 -20.91
CA LEU A 84 -14.60 -7.12 -20.19
C LEU A 84 -14.80 -8.63 -20.37
N GLN A 85 -14.48 -9.19 -21.56
CA GLN A 85 -14.50 -10.63 -21.80
C GLN A 85 -13.47 -11.36 -20.93
N LEU A 86 -12.23 -10.85 -20.87
CA LEU A 86 -11.16 -11.39 -20.02
C LEU A 86 -11.54 -11.31 -18.55
N LEU A 87 -12.10 -10.20 -18.11
CA LEU A 87 -12.56 -9.99 -16.74
C LEU A 87 -13.65 -10.99 -16.35
N ALA A 88 -14.65 -11.19 -17.22
CA ALA A 88 -15.74 -12.16 -17.02
C ALA A 88 -15.21 -13.60 -16.95
N ALA A 89 -14.29 -13.98 -17.84
CA ALA A 89 -13.67 -15.30 -17.86
C ALA A 89 -12.88 -15.56 -16.57
N HIS A 90 -12.06 -14.57 -16.14
CA HIS A 90 -11.26 -14.71 -14.94
C HIS A 90 -12.10 -14.74 -13.66
N TYR A 91 -13.15 -13.92 -13.58
CA TYR A 91 -14.11 -13.92 -12.47
C TYR A 91 -14.83 -15.28 -12.35
N ARG A 92 -15.36 -15.82 -13.47
CA ARG A 92 -15.99 -17.15 -13.48
C ARG A 92 -15.05 -18.22 -12.99
N ALA A 93 -13.81 -18.26 -13.52
CA ALA A 93 -12.79 -19.23 -13.08
C ALA A 93 -12.49 -19.07 -11.56
N GLY A 94 -12.42 -17.84 -11.08
CA GLY A 94 -12.17 -17.54 -9.67
C GLY A 94 -13.31 -17.96 -8.74
N MET A 95 -14.55 -17.95 -9.21
CA MET A 95 -15.72 -18.36 -8.42
C MET A 95 -16.03 -19.87 -8.50
N ASP A 96 -15.42 -20.61 -9.44
CA ASP A 96 -15.60 -22.06 -9.58
C ASP A 96 -14.64 -22.83 -8.64
N GLU A 97 -14.94 -22.85 -7.35
CA GLU A 97 -14.14 -23.57 -6.35
C GLU A 97 -14.05 -25.08 -6.66
N ALA A 98 -15.13 -25.67 -7.18
CA ALA A 98 -15.12 -27.09 -7.58
C ALA A 98 -14.17 -27.36 -8.77
N GLY A 99 -14.12 -26.46 -9.74
CA GLY A 99 -13.19 -26.52 -10.86
C GLY A 99 -11.74 -26.36 -10.43
N ILE A 100 -11.47 -25.42 -9.50
CA ILE A 100 -10.13 -25.24 -8.91
C ILE A 100 -9.68 -26.53 -8.21
N GLU A 101 -10.56 -27.14 -7.42
CA GLU A 101 -10.25 -28.37 -6.71
C GLU A 101 -9.98 -29.54 -7.68
N ARG A 102 -10.81 -29.74 -8.71
CA ARG A 102 -10.60 -30.79 -9.73
C ARG A 102 -9.29 -30.64 -10.50
N ARG A 103 -8.88 -29.40 -10.83
CA ARG A 103 -7.63 -29.10 -11.54
C ARG A 103 -6.40 -29.20 -10.65
N GLY A 104 -6.56 -29.01 -9.35
CA GLY A 104 -5.45 -29.06 -8.39
C GLY A 104 -4.29 -28.16 -8.81
N LEU A 105 -3.10 -28.72 -8.91
CA LEU A 105 -1.88 -28.01 -9.30
C LEU A 105 -1.50 -28.19 -10.79
N ALA A 106 -2.41 -28.66 -11.65
CA ALA A 106 -2.08 -28.97 -13.05
C ALA A 106 -1.39 -27.81 -13.79
N ALA A 107 -1.82 -26.55 -13.54
CA ALA A 107 -1.20 -25.36 -14.15
C ALA A 107 0.24 -25.10 -13.65
N LEU A 108 0.60 -25.57 -12.46
CA LEU A 108 1.93 -25.43 -11.86
C LEU A 108 2.85 -26.61 -12.17
N GLN A 109 2.31 -27.75 -12.60
CA GLN A 109 3.07 -28.98 -12.80
C GLN A 109 4.26 -28.83 -13.76
N PRO A 110 4.17 -28.09 -14.88
CA PRO A 110 5.33 -27.88 -15.75
C PRO A 110 6.48 -27.17 -15.02
N TRP A 111 6.15 -26.19 -14.16
CA TRP A 111 7.12 -25.44 -13.37
C TRP A 111 7.71 -26.27 -12.24
N LEU A 112 6.91 -27.06 -11.53
CA LEU A 112 7.38 -27.98 -10.50
C LEU A 112 8.36 -29.01 -11.10
N THR A 113 8.05 -29.55 -12.28
CA THR A 113 8.93 -30.49 -13.01
C THR A 113 10.22 -29.78 -13.49
N ARG A 114 10.12 -28.51 -13.96
CA ARG A 114 11.28 -27.70 -14.37
C ARG A 114 12.21 -27.44 -13.17
N ILE A 115 11.66 -27.14 -12.00
CA ILE A 115 12.42 -26.93 -10.75
C ILE A 115 13.07 -28.25 -10.31
N GLU A 116 12.36 -29.35 -10.36
CA GLU A 116 12.86 -30.67 -9.96
C GLU A 116 14.09 -31.10 -10.76
N LYS A 117 14.04 -30.89 -12.08
CA LYS A 117 15.11 -31.29 -13.01
C LYS A 117 16.25 -30.31 -13.12
N ALA A 118 16.11 -29.09 -12.54
CA ALA A 118 17.09 -28.03 -12.70
C ALA A 118 18.44 -28.40 -12.05
N GLU A 119 19.49 -28.33 -12.83
CA GLU A 119 20.88 -28.35 -12.37
C GLU A 119 21.40 -26.93 -12.13
N ARG A 120 22.62 -26.79 -11.58
CA ARG A 120 23.19 -25.48 -11.28
C ARG A 120 23.30 -24.57 -12.51
N ALA A 121 23.63 -25.13 -13.65
CA ALA A 121 23.70 -24.38 -14.91
C ALA A 121 22.36 -23.84 -15.40
N ASP A 122 21.24 -24.49 -15.00
CA ASP A 122 19.88 -24.04 -15.35
C ASP A 122 19.38 -22.91 -14.45
N LEU A 123 19.96 -22.75 -13.25
CA LEU A 123 19.45 -21.88 -12.21
C LEU A 123 19.25 -20.43 -12.68
N PRO A 124 20.19 -19.79 -13.40
CA PRO A 124 20.00 -18.42 -13.87
C PRO A 124 18.78 -18.26 -14.77
N ALA A 125 18.62 -19.12 -15.76
CA ALA A 125 17.49 -19.08 -16.68
C ALA A 125 16.16 -19.34 -15.94
N LEU A 126 16.12 -20.35 -15.07
CA LEU A 126 14.93 -20.68 -14.27
C LEU A 126 14.50 -19.49 -13.37
N LEU A 127 15.44 -18.80 -12.72
CA LEU A 127 15.13 -17.61 -11.93
C LEU A 127 14.53 -16.48 -12.79
N GLY A 128 15.04 -16.27 -14.01
CA GLY A 128 14.49 -15.30 -14.95
C GLY A 128 13.08 -15.69 -15.45
N GLU A 129 12.87 -16.95 -15.77
CA GLU A 129 11.56 -17.50 -16.18
C GLU A 129 10.52 -17.33 -15.06
N LEU A 130 10.84 -17.68 -13.82
CA LEU A 130 9.95 -17.52 -12.66
C LEU A 130 9.64 -16.05 -12.39
N ALA A 131 10.62 -15.16 -12.54
CA ALA A 131 10.40 -13.72 -12.40
C ALA A 131 9.42 -13.17 -13.46
N ARG A 132 9.36 -13.73 -14.68
CA ARG A 132 8.33 -13.38 -15.68
C ARG A 132 6.92 -13.70 -15.20
N LEU A 133 6.75 -14.73 -14.39
CA LEU A 133 5.49 -15.11 -13.77
C LEU A 133 5.19 -14.28 -12.50
N GLN A 134 6.05 -13.31 -12.17
CA GLN A 134 6.01 -12.53 -10.94
C GLN A 134 6.20 -13.38 -9.67
N VAL A 135 6.85 -14.53 -9.80
CA VAL A 135 7.34 -15.32 -8.66
C VAL A 135 8.66 -14.72 -8.19
N THR A 136 8.61 -14.09 -7.03
CA THR A 136 9.78 -13.40 -6.46
C THR A 136 10.70 -14.38 -5.75
N ALA A 137 11.88 -14.68 -6.34
CA ALA A 137 12.84 -15.66 -5.78
C ALA A 137 14.25 -15.49 -6.36
N PRO A 138 15.26 -15.14 -5.59
CA PRO A 138 15.26 -14.28 -4.39
C PRO A 138 15.28 -12.79 -4.72
N LEU A 139 15.35 -12.43 -5.99
CA LEU A 139 15.40 -11.06 -6.50
C LEU A 139 14.04 -10.63 -7.05
N ALA A 140 13.65 -9.40 -6.78
CA ALA A 140 12.58 -8.73 -7.50
C ALA A 140 13.17 -7.96 -8.68
N ILE A 141 12.66 -8.19 -9.89
CA ILE A 141 13.04 -7.44 -11.09
C ILE A 141 11.79 -6.87 -11.75
N GLY A 142 11.90 -5.67 -12.28
CA GLY A 142 10.81 -5.01 -12.98
C GLY A 142 11.27 -3.83 -13.83
N VAL A 143 10.37 -3.35 -14.69
CA VAL A 143 10.57 -2.11 -15.44
C VAL A 143 10.02 -0.96 -14.63
N GLY A 144 10.83 0.04 -14.38
CA GLY A 144 10.47 1.28 -13.71
C GLY A 144 11.00 2.50 -14.44
N THR A 145 10.59 3.69 -14.01
CA THR A 145 11.19 4.94 -14.48
C THR A 145 12.61 5.06 -13.92
N ASP A 146 13.57 5.49 -14.74
CA ASP A 146 14.92 5.82 -14.28
C ASP A 146 14.84 7.01 -13.33
N ALA A 147 15.38 6.84 -12.11
CA ALA A 147 15.31 7.90 -11.10
C ALA A 147 16.10 9.16 -11.51
N LYS A 148 17.14 9.05 -12.32
CA LYS A 148 17.92 10.20 -12.81
C LYS A 148 17.51 10.72 -14.19
N ASP A 149 16.61 10.00 -14.86
CA ASP A 149 16.00 10.42 -16.13
C ASP A 149 14.53 9.99 -16.17
N ALA A 150 13.65 10.83 -15.67
CA ALA A 150 12.22 10.56 -15.57
C ALA A 150 11.49 10.39 -16.92
N THR A 151 12.21 10.55 -18.05
CA THR A 151 11.67 10.33 -19.41
C THR A 151 11.89 8.91 -19.90
N ARG A 152 12.73 8.12 -19.22
CA ARG A 152 13.20 6.82 -19.66
C ARG A 152 12.79 5.69 -18.71
N HIS A 153 12.52 4.52 -19.27
CA HIS A 153 12.38 3.29 -18.51
C HIS A 153 13.71 2.56 -18.35
N VAL A 154 13.85 1.83 -17.24
CA VAL A 154 15.02 1.01 -16.93
C VAL A 154 14.60 -0.23 -16.15
N LEU A 155 15.39 -1.32 -16.24
CA LEU A 155 15.26 -2.46 -15.36
C LEU A 155 15.76 -2.11 -13.95
N GLN A 156 14.99 -2.51 -12.95
CA GLN A 156 15.32 -2.32 -11.53
C GLN A 156 15.35 -3.68 -10.84
N VAL A 157 16.41 -3.94 -10.09
CA VAL A 157 16.64 -5.18 -9.33
C VAL A 157 16.73 -4.86 -7.85
N ASN A 158 15.94 -5.54 -7.04
CA ASN A 158 15.84 -5.30 -5.60
C ASN A 158 15.86 -6.60 -4.80
N GLN A 159 16.27 -6.49 -3.53
CA GLN A 159 16.19 -7.57 -2.55
C GLN A 159 14.77 -8.05 -2.35
N ALA A 160 14.58 -9.37 -2.24
CA ALA A 160 13.28 -10.01 -2.04
C ALA A 160 13.42 -11.47 -1.59
N GLY A 161 12.34 -12.24 -1.67
CA GLY A 161 12.38 -13.71 -1.56
C GLY A 161 12.37 -14.27 -0.15
N LEU A 162 12.10 -13.47 0.88
CA LEU A 162 11.93 -13.95 2.25
C LEU A 162 10.52 -14.53 2.47
N GLY A 163 10.44 -15.59 3.26
CA GLY A 163 9.18 -16.20 3.68
C GLY A 163 8.54 -15.50 4.89
N LEU A 164 9.33 -15.11 5.89
CA LEU A 164 8.88 -14.29 7.02
C LEU A 164 8.65 -12.84 6.59
N PRO A 165 7.84 -12.07 7.33
CA PRO A 165 7.42 -10.70 6.97
C PRO A 165 8.54 -9.69 6.81
N ASP A 166 9.59 -9.82 7.62
CA ASP A 166 10.76 -8.93 7.61
C ASP A 166 12.07 -9.69 7.80
N ARG A 167 13.19 -9.09 7.35
CA ARG A 167 14.52 -9.63 7.59
C ARG A 167 14.83 -9.82 9.08
N ASP A 168 14.35 -8.91 9.90
CA ASP A 168 14.59 -8.94 11.34
C ASP A 168 13.86 -10.11 12.01
N ASP A 169 12.79 -10.65 11.42
CA ASP A 169 12.12 -11.85 11.93
C ASP A 169 12.97 -13.14 11.77
N TYR A 170 14.08 -13.11 10.99
CA TYR A 170 15.10 -14.17 10.96
C TYR A 170 16.23 -13.96 11.96
N LEU A 171 16.45 -12.73 12.41
CA LEU A 171 17.66 -12.34 13.15
C LEU A 171 17.41 -12.06 14.63
N ARG A 172 16.16 -11.81 15.01
CA ARG A 172 15.76 -11.57 16.41
C ARG A 172 15.34 -12.86 17.10
N GLN A 173 15.45 -12.84 18.44
CA GLN A 173 14.99 -13.93 19.29
C GLN A 173 13.98 -13.36 20.30
N ASP A 174 12.78 -13.07 19.83
CA ASP A 174 11.64 -12.66 20.66
C ASP A 174 10.46 -13.64 20.47
N GLU A 175 9.50 -13.60 21.39
CA GLU A 175 8.32 -14.50 21.38
C GLU A 175 7.52 -14.40 20.07
N ARG A 176 7.35 -13.19 19.54
CA ARG A 176 6.67 -12.99 18.25
C ARG A 176 7.42 -13.69 17.12
N THR A 177 8.73 -13.51 17.05
CA THR A 177 9.58 -14.13 16.03
C THR A 177 9.53 -15.64 16.13
N ALA A 178 9.64 -16.21 17.33
CA ALA A 178 9.54 -17.66 17.54
C ALA A 178 8.19 -18.20 17.06
N ARG A 179 7.07 -17.53 17.39
CA ARG A 179 5.73 -17.91 16.94
C ARG A 179 5.58 -17.84 15.41
N LEU A 180 6.08 -16.77 14.79
CA LEU A 180 6.01 -16.61 13.31
C LEU A 180 6.88 -17.64 12.59
N THR A 181 8.08 -17.93 13.10
CA THR A 181 8.96 -18.95 12.56
C THR A 181 8.32 -20.34 12.64
N ALA A 182 7.71 -20.69 13.77
CA ALA A 182 6.98 -21.95 13.91
C ALA A 182 5.82 -22.06 12.92
N ALA A 183 5.04 -20.99 12.74
CA ALA A 183 3.95 -20.94 11.76
C ALA A 183 4.46 -21.04 10.31
N TYR A 184 5.58 -20.40 10.00
CA TYR A 184 6.21 -20.50 8.67
C TYR A 184 6.76 -21.89 8.39
N ARG A 185 7.39 -22.56 9.34
CA ARG A 185 7.84 -23.96 9.22
C ARG A 185 6.70 -24.86 8.80
N GLN A 186 5.58 -24.80 9.50
CA GLN A 186 4.38 -25.59 9.17
C GLN A 186 3.82 -25.25 7.78
N TYR A 187 3.83 -23.96 7.42
CA TYR A 187 3.38 -23.52 6.11
C TYR A 187 4.28 -24.08 5.00
N ALA A 188 5.60 -23.94 5.11
CA ALA A 188 6.55 -24.47 4.15
C ALA A 188 6.46 -25.99 4.00
N GLN A 189 6.26 -26.73 5.11
CA GLN A 189 6.00 -28.17 5.08
C GLN A 189 4.76 -28.52 4.25
N ARG A 190 3.65 -27.77 4.45
CA ARG A 190 2.41 -28.01 3.67
C ARG A 190 2.59 -27.69 2.19
N LEU A 191 3.34 -26.62 1.84
CA LEU A 191 3.63 -26.28 0.45
C LEU A 191 4.48 -27.37 -0.22
N LEU A 192 5.57 -27.82 0.42
CA LEU A 192 6.43 -28.88 -0.11
C LEU A 192 5.68 -30.20 -0.22
N GLY A 193 4.86 -30.56 0.77
CA GLY A 193 4.01 -31.75 0.74
C GLY A 193 3.01 -31.72 -0.44
N ALA A 194 2.42 -30.57 -0.75
CA ALA A 194 1.55 -30.40 -1.92
C ALA A 194 2.30 -30.59 -3.26
N ALA A 195 3.61 -30.30 -3.28
CA ALA A 195 4.49 -30.56 -4.42
C ALA A 195 5.01 -32.02 -4.46
N GLY A 196 4.56 -32.88 -3.56
CA GLY A 196 5.02 -34.28 -3.48
C GLY A 196 6.42 -34.45 -2.89
N VAL A 197 6.94 -33.44 -2.18
CA VAL A 197 8.29 -33.47 -1.60
C VAL A 197 8.18 -33.77 -0.10
N PRO A 198 8.89 -34.79 0.41
CA PRO A 198 9.03 -35.01 1.84
C PRO A 198 9.66 -33.79 2.50
N ALA A 199 8.99 -33.21 3.49
CA ALA A 199 9.41 -32.02 4.18
C ALA A 199 9.68 -32.33 5.66
N ASP A 200 10.75 -33.09 5.90
CA ASP A 200 11.26 -33.35 7.24
C ASP A 200 11.90 -32.10 7.86
N GLU A 201 12.23 -32.17 9.14
CA GLU A 201 12.84 -31.04 9.88
C GLU A 201 14.15 -30.58 9.25
N THR A 202 14.98 -31.50 8.74
CA THR A 202 16.25 -31.19 8.08
C THR A 202 16.04 -30.37 6.80
N THR A 203 15.04 -30.72 6.00
CA THR A 203 14.64 -29.97 4.80
C THR A 203 14.19 -28.55 5.13
N ILE A 204 13.38 -28.41 6.18
CA ILE A 204 12.88 -27.09 6.62
C ILE A 204 14.00 -26.26 7.26
N ASP A 205 14.90 -26.87 8.04
CA ASP A 205 16.05 -26.17 8.60
C ASP A 205 16.98 -25.65 7.50
N ALA A 206 17.25 -26.44 6.47
CA ALA A 206 18.04 -26.01 5.31
C ALA A 206 17.38 -24.85 4.56
N LEU A 207 16.05 -24.85 4.41
CA LEU A 207 15.30 -23.74 3.81
C LEU A 207 15.41 -22.46 4.65
N LEU A 208 15.20 -22.56 5.97
CA LEU A 208 15.30 -21.42 6.86
C LEU A 208 16.73 -20.87 6.94
N ALA A 209 17.74 -21.74 6.96
CA ALA A 209 19.14 -21.34 6.93
C ALA A 209 19.46 -20.56 5.64
N PHE A 210 18.97 -21.03 4.47
CA PHE A 210 19.11 -20.34 3.20
C PHE A 210 18.45 -18.95 3.21
N GLU A 211 17.21 -18.85 3.68
CA GLU A 211 16.51 -17.56 3.80
C GLU A 211 17.15 -16.64 4.86
N THR A 212 17.76 -17.20 5.90
CA THR A 212 18.50 -16.43 6.91
C THR A 212 19.73 -15.75 6.28
N GLU A 213 20.46 -16.42 5.39
CA GLU A 213 21.56 -15.78 4.65
C GLU A 213 21.05 -14.62 3.76
N LEU A 214 19.91 -14.79 3.08
CA LEU A 214 19.25 -13.70 2.36
C LEU A 214 18.86 -12.55 3.32
N ALA A 215 18.33 -12.86 4.49
CA ALA A 215 17.93 -11.86 5.48
C ALA A 215 19.12 -11.08 6.03
N ARG A 216 20.25 -11.74 6.29
CA ARG A 216 21.51 -11.08 6.72
C ARG A 216 22.01 -10.09 5.68
N ALA A 217 21.96 -10.45 4.41
CA ALA A 217 22.38 -9.60 3.31
C ALA A 217 21.38 -8.47 2.97
N SER A 218 20.14 -8.57 3.45
CA SER A 218 19.10 -7.59 3.19
C SER A 218 19.32 -6.30 3.98
N LEU A 219 19.09 -5.15 3.36
CA LEU A 219 18.98 -3.86 4.03
C LEU A 219 17.69 -3.78 4.84
N THR A 220 17.72 -3.04 5.94
CA THR A 220 16.52 -2.72 6.73
C THR A 220 15.56 -1.83 5.93
N ARG A 221 14.30 -1.75 6.35
CA ARG A 221 13.30 -0.87 5.71
C ARG A 221 13.72 0.60 5.77
N VAL A 222 14.33 1.05 6.87
CA VAL A 222 14.85 2.41 7.01
C VAL A 222 15.98 2.67 6.01
N GLN A 223 16.97 1.77 5.91
CA GLN A 223 18.08 1.91 4.95
C GLN A 223 17.62 1.98 3.48
N ARG A 224 16.54 1.27 3.14
CA ARG A 224 15.96 1.27 1.79
C ARG A 224 15.22 2.56 1.42
N ARG A 225 15.04 3.48 2.36
CA ARG A 225 14.37 4.77 2.11
C ARG A 225 15.23 5.76 1.34
N ASP A 226 16.56 5.62 1.36
CA ASP A 226 17.46 6.53 0.63
C ASP A 226 17.45 6.21 -0.88
N PRO A 227 16.90 7.09 -1.73
CA PRO A 227 16.86 6.86 -3.17
C PRO A 227 18.24 6.96 -3.83
N ASN A 228 19.20 7.69 -3.24
CA ASN A 228 20.58 7.77 -3.77
C ASN A 228 21.33 6.47 -3.52
N ALA A 229 21.23 5.89 -2.32
CA ALA A 229 21.83 4.60 -2.01
C ALA A 229 21.24 3.45 -2.86
N ALA A 230 19.99 3.59 -3.30
CA ALA A 230 19.29 2.60 -4.13
C ALA A 230 19.59 2.77 -5.64
N TYR A 231 20.34 3.79 -6.07
CA TYR A 231 20.61 4.05 -7.48
C TYR A 231 22.01 3.59 -7.87
N ASN A 232 22.17 2.31 -8.22
CA ASN A 232 23.45 1.73 -8.65
C ASN A 232 23.30 1.16 -10.06
N PRO A 233 23.73 1.90 -11.11
CA PRO A 233 23.64 1.45 -12.50
C PRO A 233 24.74 0.42 -12.83
N TYR A 234 24.32 -0.68 -13.45
CA TYR A 234 25.21 -1.74 -13.92
C TYR A 234 24.96 -2.05 -15.40
N THR A 235 26.04 -2.24 -16.15
CA THR A 235 25.99 -3.06 -17.36
C THR A 235 25.97 -4.55 -16.97
N VAL A 236 25.56 -5.43 -17.87
CA VAL A 236 25.59 -6.89 -17.62
C VAL A 236 27.00 -7.36 -17.25
N ALA A 237 28.02 -6.85 -17.96
CA ALA A 237 29.43 -7.19 -17.69
C ALA A 237 29.92 -6.70 -16.31
N ALA A 238 29.54 -5.48 -15.91
CA ALA A 238 29.89 -4.94 -14.60
C ALA A 238 29.19 -5.72 -13.47
N LEU A 239 27.92 -6.13 -13.66
CA LEU A 239 27.20 -6.94 -12.70
C LEU A 239 27.81 -8.34 -12.58
N GLN A 240 28.24 -8.94 -13.71
CA GLN A 240 28.93 -10.23 -13.72
C GLN A 240 30.27 -10.16 -12.98
N ALA A 241 31.00 -9.07 -13.12
CA ALA A 241 32.28 -8.87 -12.42
C ALA A 241 32.09 -8.62 -10.91
N ASP A 242 31.03 -7.89 -10.50
CA ASP A 242 30.76 -7.58 -9.09
C ASP A 242 30.17 -8.77 -8.33
N ALA A 243 29.41 -9.66 -9.01
CA ALA A 243 28.71 -10.78 -8.42
C ALA A 243 28.85 -12.05 -9.29
N PRO A 244 30.05 -12.69 -9.36
CA PRO A 244 30.37 -13.69 -10.38
C PRO A 244 29.69 -15.06 -10.21
N GLY A 245 29.12 -15.39 -9.05
CA GLY A 245 28.55 -16.71 -8.76
C GLY A 245 27.22 -17.05 -9.46
N LEU A 246 26.66 -16.13 -10.26
CA LEU A 246 25.46 -16.35 -11.08
C LEU A 246 25.70 -15.83 -12.50
N ASP A 247 25.23 -16.53 -13.52
CA ASP A 247 25.22 -16.01 -14.89
C ASP A 247 24.10 -14.97 -15.07
N TRP A 248 24.47 -13.71 -14.89
CA TRP A 248 23.53 -12.57 -14.99
C TRP A 248 23.02 -12.34 -16.41
N ARG A 249 23.82 -12.68 -17.44
CA ARG A 249 23.38 -12.60 -18.83
C ARG A 249 22.24 -13.59 -19.07
N ALA A 250 22.42 -14.86 -18.69
CA ALA A 250 21.38 -15.89 -18.82
C ALA A 250 20.12 -15.52 -18.03
N TRP A 251 20.28 -15.01 -16.80
CA TRP A 251 19.16 -14.56 -15.99
C TRP A 251 18.36 -13.41 -16.64
N LEU A 252 19.06 -12.37 -17.09
CA LEU A 252 18.43 -11.21 -17.74
C LEU A 252 17.85 -11.59 -19.10
N ALA A 253 18.51 -12.45 -19.87
CA ALA A 253 18.00 -12.94 -21.15
C ALA A 253 16.67 -13.71 -20.96
N ALA A 254 16.62 -14.59 -19.97
CA ALA A 254 15.40 -15.34 -19.66
C ALA A 254 14.24 -14.43 -19.19
N TYR A 255 14.55 -13.37 -18.43
CA TYR A 255 13.54 -12.40 -18.01
C TYR A 255 13.09 -11.49 -19.15
N THR A 256 14.04 -10.87 -19.88
CA THR A 256 13.72 -9.86 -20.90
C THR A 256 13.33 -10.42 -22.27
N GLY A 257 13.74 -11.64 -22.57
CA GLY A 257 13.69 -12.21 -23.94
C GLY A 257 14.77 -11.67 -24.87
N ARG A 258 15.80 -10.93 -24.35
CA ARG A 258 16.89 -10.29 -25.12
C ARG A 258 18.18 -11.06 -24.85
N ALA A 259 18.84 -11.58 -25.88
CA ALA A 259 20.03 -12.40 -25.74
C ALA A 259 21.20 -11.70 -25.01
N GLU A 260 21.37 -10.40 -25.24
CA GLU A 260 22.42 -9.58 -24.57
C GLU A 260 22.01 -9.08 -23.18
N GLY A 261 20.78 -9.34 -22.73
CA GLY A 261 20.21 -8.74 -21.53
C GLY A 261 19.95 -7.24 -21.71
N ALA A 262 19.96 -6.50 -20.61
CA ALA A 262 19.83 -5.04 -20.61
C ALA A 262 20.52 -4.45 -19.36
N PRO A 263 20.99 -3.18 -19.40
CA PRO A 263 21.47 -2.49 -18.20
C PRO A 263 20.40 -2.45 -17.11
N VAL A 264 20.84 -2.50 -15.85
CA VAL A 264 19.95 -2.54 -14.69
C VAL A 264 20.37 -1.51 -13.64
N ILE A 265 19.40 -1.01 -12.87
CA ILE A 265 19.65 -0.32 -11.61
C ILE A 265 19.50 -1.34 -10.48
N VAL A 266 20.56 -1.58 -9.74
CA VAL A 266 20.55 -2.49 -8.59
C VAL A 266 20.35 -1.67 -7.32
N GLY A 267 19.23 -1.93 -6.63
CA GLY A 267 18.92 -1.22 -5.39
C GLY A 267 19.84 -1.60 -4.23
N GLN A 268 20.27 -2.85 -4.17
CA GLN A 268 21.07 -3.38 -3.07
C GLN A 268 22.20 -4.29 -3.59
N PRO A 269 23.36 -3.73 -3.99
CA PRO A 269 24.48 -4.51 -4.55
C PRO A 269 25.00 -5.59 -3.60
N GLY A 270 25.04 -5.32 -2.28
CA GLY A 270 25.43 -6.31 -1.27
C GLY A 270 24.54 -7.55 -1.26
N PHE A 271 23.22 -7.36 -1.40
CA PHE A 271 22.27 -8.46 -1.50
C PHE A 271 22.46 -9.25 -2.81
N THR A 272 22.69 -8.58 -3.92
CA THR A 272 22.94 -9.20 -5.22
C THR A 272 24.18 -10.10 -5.19
N ARG A 273 25.27 -9.64 -4.53
CA ARG A 273 26.47 -10.47 -4.30
C ARG A 273 26.18 -11.69 -3.44
N ALA A 274 25.37 -11.55 -2.38
CA ALA A 274 25.00 -12.68 -1.53
C ALA A 274 24.16 -13.72 -2.30
N VAL A 275 23.24 -13.29 -3.16
CA VAL A 275 22.47 -14.18 -4.04
C VAL A 275 23.40 -14.94 -4.98
N ALA A 276 24.38 -14.29 -5.60
CA ALA A 276 25.37 -14.92 -6.46
C ALA A 276 26.20 -15.97 -5.69
N GLN A 277 26.63 -15.67 -4.46
CA GLN A 277 27.35 -16.62 -3.62
C GLN A 277 26.48 -17.85 -3.24
N LEU A 278 25.20 -17.62 -2.95
CA LEU A 278 24.27 -18.73 -2.70
C LEU A 278 24.04 -19.57 -3.96
N ALA A 279 23.97 -18.96 -5.14
CA ALA A 279 23.84 -19.66 -6.40
C ALA A 279 25.06 -20.58 -6.69
N ASP A 280 26.24 -20.15 -6.29
CA ASP A 280 27.48 -20.93 -6.41
C ASP A 280 27.58 -22.04 -5.35
N LYS A 281 27.30 -21.73 -4.07
CA LYS A 281 27.68 -22.58 -2.93
C LYS A 281 26.53 -23.43 -2.35
N ALA A 282 25.30 -22.96 -2.40
CA ALA A 282 24.19 -23.68 -1.75
C ALA A 282 23.85 -24.97 -2.53
N ALA A 283 23.44 -26.01 -1.79
CA ALA A 283 23.03 -27.27 -2.39
C ALA A 283 21.83 -27.09 -3.32
N MET A 284 21.84 -27.77 -4.49
CA MET A 284 20.74 -27.70 -5.44
C MET A 284 19.43 -28.23 -4.86
N ALA A 285 19.47 -29.16 -3.93
CA ALA A 285 18.29 -29.63 -3.22
C ALA A 285 17.62 -28.48 -2.45
N THR A 286 18.40 -27.62 -1.77
CA THR A 286 17.90 -26.43 -1.06
C THR A 286 17.30 -25.41 -2.04
N TRP A 287 17.98 -25.13 -3.15
CA TRP A 287 17.46 -24.26 -4.21
C TRP A 287 16.12 -24.76 -4.77
N ARG A 288 16.03 -26.05 -5.10
CA ARG A 288 14.79 -26.64 -5.62
C ARG A 288 13.65 -26.49 -4.60
N ASN A 289 13.88 -26.77 -3.32
CA ASN A 289 12.87 -26.63 -2.27
C ASN A 289 12.48 -25.16 -2.04
N TYR A 290 13.45 -24.23 -2.03
CA TYR A 290 13.18 -22.81 -1.95
C TYR A 290 12.30 -22.33 -3.12
N LEU A 291 12.63 -22.68 -4.36
CA LEU A 291 11.86 -22.28 -5.54
C LEU A 291 10.46 -22.89 -5.56
N ARG A 292 10.29 -24.15 -5.10
CA ARG A 292 8.96 -24.77 -4.93
C ARG A 292 8.13 -23.98 -3.93
N VAL A 293 8.70 -23.65 -2.78
CA VAL A 293 8.01 -22.84 -1.76
C VAL A 293 7.63 -21.46 -2.32
N ARG A 294 8.53 -20.77 -3.02
CA ARG A 294 8.23 -19.45 -3.61
C ARG A 294 7.13 -19.53 -4.69
N LEU A 295 7.18 -20.52 -5.58
CA LEU A 295 6.15 -20.72 -6.61
C LEU A 295 4.77 -21.00 -5.99
N LEU A 296 4.73 -21.92 -5.03
CA LEU A 296 3.48 -22.29 -4.37
C LEU A 296 2.95 -21.16 -3.47
N ASP A 297 3.80 -20.44 -2.72
CA ASP A 297 3.39 -19.29 -1.92
C ASP A 297 2.75 -18.19 -2.79
N ALA A 298 3.31 -17.90 -3.96
CA ALA A 298 2.76 -16.93 -4.91
C ALA A 298 1.36 -17.28 -5.45
N THR A 299 0.96 -18.53 -5.34
CA THR A 299 -0.29 -19.04 -5.92
C THR A 299 -1.24 -19.69 -4.91
N ALA A 300 -0.79 -19.96 -3.68
CA ALA A 300 -1.49 -20.77 -2.69
C ALA A 300 -2.89 -20.24 -2.34
N GLU A 301 -3.06 -18.92 -2.19
CA GLU A 301 -4.36 -18.29 -1.86
C GLU A 301 -5.43 -18.59 -2.92
N HIS A 302 -5.00 -18.81 -4.16
CA HIS A 302 -5.84 -18.99 -5.35
C HIS A 302 -5.95 -20.45 -5.78
N GLY A 303 -5.23 -21.34 -5.10
CA GLY A 303 -5.17 -22.77 -5.37
C GLY A 303 -6.28 -23.58 -4.71
N PRO A 304 -6.12 -24.93 -4.71
CA PRO A 304 -7.01 -25.84 -4.01
C PRO A 304 -7.17 -25.50 -2.53
N LYS A 305 -8.29 -25.91 -1.96
CA LYS A 305 -8.70 -25.55 -0.58
C LYS A 305 -7.61 -25.81 0.46
N ALA A 306 -6.88 -26.92 0.35
CA ALA A 306 -5.79 -27.25 1.29
C ALA A 306 -4.67 -26.20 1.27
N LEU A 307 -4.27 -25.71 0.09
CA LEU A 307 -3.25 -24.65 -0.05
C LEU A 307 -3.78 -23.29 0.37
N ALA A 308 -5.00 -22.93 -0.04
CA ALA A 308 -5.64 -21.69 0.36
C ALA A 308 -5.80 -21.62 1.90
N GLN A 309 -6.13 -22.74 2.55
CA GLN A 309 -6.19 -22.84 4.01
C GLN A 309 -4.81 -22.73 4.65
N ALA A 310 -3.78 -23.36 4.08
CA ALA A 310 -2.41 -23.23 4.58
C ALA A 310 -1.92 -21.78 4.50
N HIS A 311 -2.18 -21.11 3.38
CA HIS A 311 -1.89 -19.69 3.19
C HIS A 311 -2.64 -18.82 4.20
N PHE A 312 -3.93 -19.04 4.40
CA PHE A 312 -4.73 -18.31 5.38
C PHE A 312 -4.15 -18.45 6.80
N VAL A 313 -3.84 -19.67 7.23
CA VAL A 313 -3.31 -19.94 8.59
C VAL A 313 -2.01 -19.18 8.83
N TYR A 314 -1.12 -19.12 7.84
CA TYR A 314 0.14 -18.41 7.98
C TYR A 314 0.01 -16.89 7.72
N ARG A 315 -0.36 -16.51 6.49
CA ARG A 315 -0.33 -15.11 6.03
C ARG A 315 -1.40 -14.22 6.69
N SER A 316 -2.56 -14.79 7.00
CA SER A 316 -3.67 -14.03 7.55
C SER A 316 -3.84 -14.23 9.07
N ALA A 317 -3.88 -15.46 9.56
CA ALA A 317 -4.11 -15.72 10.97
C ALA A 317 -2.85 -15.48 11.81
N ALA A 318 -1.71 -16.11 11.49
CA ALA A 318 -0.50 -15.99 12.32
C ALA A 318 0.12 -14.58 12.27
N ILE A 319 0.17 -13.95 11.08
CA ILE A 319 0.78 -12.62 10.91
C ILE A 319 -0.17 -11.51 11.33
N ARG A 320 -1.46 -11.58 10.92
CA ARG A 320 -2.42 -10.47 11.03
C ARG A 320 -3.57 -10.72 12.01
N GLY A 321 -3.65 -11.90 12.62
CA GLY A 321 -4.63 -12.22 13.64
C GLY A 321 -6.05 -12.47 13.15
N LEU A 322 -6.30 -12.69 11.83
CA LEU A 322 -7.63 -13.01 11.32
C LEU A 322 -8.12 -14.34 11.90
N LYS A 323 -9.41 -14.42 12.23
CA LYS A 323 -10.04 -15.63 12.78
C LYS A 323 -10.80 -16.44 11.74
N ALA A 324 -11.14 -15.83 10.61
CA ALA A 324 -11.79 -16.45 9.47
C ALA A 324 -11.30 -15.83 8.16
N PRO A 325 -11.29 -16.58 7.04
CA PRO A 325 -10.96 -16.01 5.74
C PRO A 325 -12.07 -15.06 5.27
N PRO A 326 -11.72 -13.99 4.51
CA PRO A 326 -12.69 -13.17 3.82
C PRO A 326 -13.54 -13.99 2.83
N PRO A 327 -14.77 -13.55 2.50
CA PRO A 327 -15.61 -14.19 1.50
C PRO A 327 -14.87 -14.44 0.17
N ARG A 328 -15.20 -15.52 -0.52
CA ARG A 328 -14.53 -15.89 -1.79
C ARG A 328 -14.55 -14.76 -2.81
N VAL A 329 -15.70 -14.12 -2.98
CA VAL A 329 -15.87 -13.03 -3.94
C VAL A 329 -14.95 -11.84 -3.65
N GLU A 330 -14.75 -11.47 -2.39
CA GLU A 330 -13.82 -10.40 -2.00
C GLU A 330 -12.35 -10.78 -2.34
N ARG A 331 -11.97 -12.03 -2.08
CA ARG A 331 -10.63 -12.53 -2.46
C ARG A 331 -10.40 -12.52 -3.97
N VAL A 332 -11.42 -12.85 -4.75
CA VAL A 332 -11.37 -12.79 -6.21
C VAL A 332 -11.28 -11.35 -6.71
N ILE A 333 -12.08 -10.42 -6.16
CA ILE A 333 -12.02 -8.99 -6.48
C ILE A 333 -10.64 -8.42 -6.14
N LEU A 334 -10.11 -8.73 -4.95
CA LEU A 334 -8.78 -8.30 -4.53
C LEU A 334 -7.68 -8.82 -5.45
N MET A 335 -7.77 -10.07 -5.90
CA MET A 335 -6.81 -10.64 -6.85
C MET A 335 -6.88 -9.94 -8.21
N ILE A 336 -8.06 -9.65 -8.73
CA ILE A 336 -8.25 -8.93 -9.99
C ILE A 336 -7.76 -7.48 -9.89
N GLY A 337 -8.10 -6.80 -8.79
CA GLY A 337 -7.79 -5.40 -8.56
C GLY A 337 -6.36 -5.15 -8.07
N GLY A 338 -5.82 -6.07 -7.27
CA GLY A 338 -4.61 -5.87 -6.49
C GLY A 338 -4.82 -4.89 -5.33
N ALA A 339 -4.02 -5.00 -4.29
CA ALA A 339 -4.16 -4.19 -3.08
C ALA A 339 -4.07 -2.67 -3.33
N TYR A 340 -3.31 -2.26 -4.35
CA TYR A 340 -3.10 -0.86 -4.73
C TYR A 340 -3.49 -0.58 -6.19
N GLY A 341 -4.33 -1.42 -6.78
CA GLY A 341 -4.80 -1.24 -8.16
C GLY A 341 -3.77 -1.52 -9.24
N GLY A 342 -2.66 -2.16 -8.89
CA GLY A 342 -1.56 -2.46 -9.83
C GLY A 342 -1.68 -3.81 -10.53
N ALA A 343 -2.69 -4.62 -10.22
CA ALA A 343 -2.90 -5.90 -10.90
C ALA A 343 -3.26 -5.67 -12.39
N PRO A 344 -2.88 -6.57 -13.28
CA PRO A 344 -3.02 -6.35 -14.72
C PRO A 344 -4.45 -6.05 -15.19
N LEU A 345 -5.47 -6.75 -14.65
CA LEU A 345 -6.89 -6.57 -15.01
C LEU A 345 -7.59 -5.47 -14.19
N SER A 346 -6.89 -4.81 -13.27
CA SER A 346 -7.47 -3.81 -12.37
C SER A 346 -8.11 -2.64 -13.10
N HIS A 347 -7.55 -2.23 -14.25
CA HIS A 347 -8.09 -1.11 -15.03
C HIS A 347 -9.49 -1.42 -15.60
N THR A 348 -9.73 -2.65 -16.06
CA THR A 348 -11.07 -3.07 -16.52
C THR A 348 -12.06 -3.14 -15.35
N LEU A 349 -11.59 -3.56 -14.17
CA LEU A 349 -12.39 -3.50 -12.96
C LEU A 349 -12.73 -2.05 -12.58
N GLY A 350 -11.76 -1.13 -12.73
CA GLY A 350 -11.95 0.31 -12.54
C GLY A 350 -12.92 0.93 -13.54
N GLU A 351 -12.94 0.46 -14.79
CA GLU A 351 -13.90 0.88 -15.81
C GLU A 351 -15.35 0.58 -15.39
N LEU A 352 -15.61 -0.64 -14.89
CA LEU A 352 -16.92 -1.01 -14.34
C LEU A 352 -17.32 -0.14 -13.14
N PHE A 353 -16.36 0.22 -12.29
CA PHE A 353 -16.60 1.02 -11.10
C PHE A 353 -16.99 2.45 -11.43
N VAL A 354 -16.24 3.12 -12.31
CA VAL A 354 -16.41 4.56 -12.61
C VAL A 354 -17.78 4.87 -13.17
N VAL A 355 -18.30 4.02 -14.03
CA VAL A 355 -19.65 4.18 -14.62
C VAL A 355 -20.75 4.27 -13.55
N LYS A 356 -20.57 3.59 -12.41
CA LYS A 356 -21.57 3.52 -11.33
C LYS A 356 -21.33 4.52 -10.20
N ALA A 357 -20.07 4.96 -9.98
CA ALA A 357 -19.68 5.57 -8.70
C ALA A 357 -19.03 6.95 -8.82
N PHE A 358 -18.82 7.52 -10.02
CA PHE A 358 -18.08 8.77 -10.16
C PHE A 358 -18.72 9.74 -11.16
N SER A 359 -18.98 10.98 -10.70
CA SER A 359 -19.59 12.02 -11.51
C SER A 359 -18.57 13.04 -12.03
N ARG A 360 -18.88 13.73 -13.14
CA ARG A 360 -18.10 14.88 -13.61
C ARG A 360 -18.10 16.04 -12.61
N GLN A 361 -19.17 16.22 -11.86
CA GLN A 361 -19.28 17.27 -10.84
C GLN A 361 -18.31 16.99 -9.68
N ALA A 362 -18.25 15.74 -9.21
CA ALA A 362 -17.27 15.30 -8.21
C ALA A 362 -15.84 15.58 -8.67
N GLN A 363 -15.51 15.25 -9.94
CA GLN A 363 -14.19 15.52 -10.50
C GLN A 363 -13.84 17.01 -10.50
N GLN A 364 -14.76 17.85 -10.98
CA GLN A 364 -14.54 19.30 -11.05
C GLN A 364 -14.35 19.91 -9.64
N ARG A 365 -15.18 19.50 -8.68
CA ARG A 365 -15.07 19.97 -7.31
C ARG A 365 -13.73 19.57 -6.68
N ALA A 366 -13.29 18.34 -6.86
CA ALA A 366 -11.99 17.88 -6.39
C ALA A 366 -10.82 18.66 -7.03
N LEU A 367 -10.90 18.99 -8.32
CA LEU A 367 -9.89 19.83 -9.00
C LEU A 367 -9.79 21.22 -8.37
N VAL A 368 -10.92 21.87 -8.06
CA VAL A 368 -10.92 23.18 -7.38
C VAL A 368 -10.21 23.08 -6.01
N MET A 369 -10.45 22.00 -5.27
CA MET A 369 -9.78 21.79 -3.98
C MET A 369 -8.27 21.59 -4.14
N VAL A 370 -7.83 20.87 -5.18
CA VAL A 370 -6.39 20.72 -5.48
C VAL A 370 -5.76 22.09 -5.77
N ASP A 371 -6.42 22.93 -6.54
CA ASP A 371 -5.91 24.27 -6.88
C ASP A 371 -5.82 25.18 -5.64
N ASP A 372 -6.84 25.19 -4.78
CA ASP A 372 -6.84 25.96 -3.53
C ASP A 372 -5.71 25.49 -2.59
N ILE A 373 -5.54 24.17 -2.41
CA ILE A 373 -4.51 23.59 -1.54
C ILE A 373 -3.10 23.82 -2.12
N ARG A 374 -2.95 23.75 -3.45
CA ARG A 374 -1.70 24.10 -4.13
C ARG A 374 -1.35 25.58 -3.95
N ALA A 375 -2.35 26.46 -4.04
CA ALA A 375 -2.17 27.90 -3.77
C ALA A 375 -1.76 28.15 -2.30
N ALA A 376 -2.36 27.43 -1.35
CA ALA A 376 -1.98 27.48 0.06
C ALA A 376 -0.52 27.02 0.27
N MET A 377 -0.10 25.90 -0.32
CA MET A 377 1.29 25.43 -0.24
C MET A 377 2.28 26.45 -0.82
N ARG A 378 1.93 27.09 -1.96
CA ARG A 378 2.75 28.17 -2.55
C ARG A 378 2.93 29.32 -1.58
N GLN A 379 1.85 29.79 -0.93
CA GLN A 379 1.91 30.88 0.05
C GLN A 379 2.80 30.52 1.24
N ARG A 380 2.73 29.26 1.72
CA ARG A 380 3.59 28.77 2.80
C ARG A 380 5.06 28.77 2.38
N ILE A 381 5.41 28.18 1.23
CA ILE A 381 6.79 28.18 0.70
C ILE A 381 7.34 29.62 0.65
N THR A 382 6.55 30.59 0.15
CA THR A 382 6.97 32.00 0.07
C THR A 382 7.34 32.56 1.45
N LYS A 383 6.58 32.19 2.49
CA LYS A 383 6.74 32.73 3.85
C LYS A 383 7.73 31.96 4.72
N LEU A 384 8.29 30.82 4.28
CA LEU A 384 9.20 30.02 5.10
C LEU A 384 10.46 30.80 5.48
N PRO A 385 10.71 31.05 6.78
CA PRO A 385 11.85 31.87 7.21
C PRO A 385 13.19 31.14 7.13
N TRP A 386 13.17 29.81 7.11
CA TRP A 386 14.38 28.97 7.11
C TRP A 386 14.88 28.59 5.73
N MET A 387 14.10 28.83 4.68
CA MET A 387 14.44 28.48 3.29
C MET A 387 14.92 29.73 2.54
N SER A 388 16.04 29.61 1.86
CA SER A 388 16.60 30.67 1.02
C SER A 388 15.77 30.90 -0.25
N GLU A 389 15.84 32.12 -0.79
CA GLU A 389 15.05 32.48 -1.97
C GLU A 389 15.32 31.60 -3.21
N PRO A 390 16.57 31.19 -3.54
CA PRO A 390 16.81 30.28 -4.64
C PRO A 390 16.10 28.93 -4.46
N THR A 391 16.10 28.35 -3.25
CA THR A 391 15.42 27.08 -2.99
C THR A 391 13.90 27.26 -3.03
N LYS A 392 13.34 28.38 -2.54
CA LYS A 392 11.90 28.70 -2.67
C LYS A 392 11.44 28.74 -4.12
N GLN A 393 12.21 29.39 -5.00
CA GLN A 393 11.90 29.48 -6.43
C GLN A 393 11.83 28.10 -7.08
N LEU A 394 12.81 27.22 -6.79
CA LEU A 394 12.82 25.85 -7.29
C LEU A 394 11.68 25.00 -6.70
N ALA A 395 11.35 25.19 -5.43
CA ALA A 395 10.22 24.51 -4.79
C ALA A 395 8.88 24.93 -5.41
N GLN A 396 8.70 26.24 -5.70
CA GLN A 396 7.51 26.74 -6.40
C GLN A 396 7.43 26.22 -7.83
N ALA A 397 8.55 26.20 -8.59
CA ALA A 397 8.59 25.64 -9.93
C ALA A 397 8.22 24.14 -9.92
N LYS A 398 8.65 23.39 -8.89
CA LYS A 398 8.27 21.98 -8.71
C LYS A 398 6.78 21.83 -8.43
N LEU A 399 6.21 22.69 -7.59
CA LEU A 399 4.78 22.72 -7.29
C LEU A 399 3.95 23.03 -8.54
N ASP A 400 4.41 23.96 -9.39
CA ASP A 400 3.76 24.33 -10.64
C ASP A 400 3.79 23.22 -11.70
N ALA A 401 4.90 22.51 -11.78
CA ALA A 401 5.08 21.40 -12.72
C ALA A 401 4.35 20.13 -12.30
N MET A 402 3.78 20.09 -11.07
CA MET A 402 3.10 18.91 -10.52
C MET A 402 1.83 18.59 -11.29
N ARG A 403 1.73 17.37 -11.80
CA ARG A 403 0.56 16.88 -12.53
C ARG A 403 -0.47 16.32 -11.57
N THR A 404 -1.75 16.53 -11.90
CA THR A 404 -2.87 16.03 -11.11
C THR A 404 -3.70 15.04 -11.94
N LYS A 405 -3.93 13.86 -11.38
CA LYS A 405 -4.80 12.82 -11.94
C LYS A 405 -5.96 12.57 -10.98
N ILE A 406 -7.20 12.79 -11.43
CA ILE A 406 -8.41 12.67 -10.61
C ILE A 406 -9.43 11.77 -11.27
N GLY A 407 -9.94 10.81 -10.50
CA GLY A 407 -11.05 9.93 -10.85
C GLY A 407 -10.62 8.72 -11.67
N ALA A 408 -10.41 8.90 -12.97
CA ALA A 408 -10.12 7.82 -13.90
C ALA A 408 -9.21 8.29 -15.07
N PRO A 409 -8.52 7.36 -15.74
CA PRO A 409 -7.74 7.65 -16.93
C PRO A 409 -8.66 8.04 -18.11
N ALA A 410 -8.14 8.87 -19.03
CA ALA A 410 -8.83 9.23 -20.25
C ALA A 410 -8.96 8.06 -21.24
N ALA A 411 -8.03 7.10 -21.18
CA ALA A 411 -8.01 5.91 -22.02
C ALA A 411 -7.82 4.65 -21.18
N TRP A 412 -8.62 3.63 -21.50
CA TRP A 412 -8.55 2.34 -20.81
C TRP A 412 -7.45 1.44 -21.39
N ARG A 413 -6.91 0.58 -20.54
CA ARG A 413 -5.86 -0.36 -20.92
C ARG A 413 -6.40 -1.40 -21.89
N ARG A 414 -5.61 -1.70 -22.93
CA ARG A 414 -5.84 -2.81 -23.84
C ARG A 414 -5.05 -4.03 -23.41
N TYR A 415 -5.55 -5.21 -23.77
CA TYR A 415 -4.97 -6.50 -23.38
C TYR A 415 -4.67 -7.35 -24.61
N ASP A 416 -4.05 -6.76 -25.60
CA ASP A 416 -3.76 -7.41 -26.88
C ASP A 416 -2.88 -8.65 -26.63
N GLY A 417 -3.30 -9.77 -27.20
CA GLY A 417 -2.59 -11.07 -27.07
C GLY A 417 -2.80 -11.82 -25.75
N LEU A 418 -3.55 -11.29 -24.78
CA LEU A 418 -3.92 -12.03 -23.58
C LEU A 418 -5.14 -12.92 -23.85
N ALA A 419 -5.02 -14.23 -23.58
CA ALA A 419 -6.12 -15.19 -23.63
C ALA A 419 -6.29 -15.86 -22.27
N LEU A 420 -7.52 -15.94 -21.78
CA LEU A 420 -7.87 -16.58 -20.52
C LEU A 420 -8.91 -17.68 -20.74
N HIS A 421 -8.88 -18.68 -19.86
CA HIS A 421 -9.79 -19.81 -19.87
C HIS A 421 -10.77 -19.74 -18.69
N PRO A 422 -12.07 -19.85 -18.90
CA PRO A 422 -13.08 -19.64 -17.85
C PRO A 422 -13.08 -20.73 -16.76
N ASP A 423 -12.34 -21.81 -16.95
CA ASP A 423 -12.26 -22.96 -16.07
C ASP A 423 -10.84 -23.19 -15.47
N ASP A 424 -9.85 -22.30 -15.74
CA ASP A 424 -8.45 -22.47 -15.34
C ASP A 424 -7.93 -21.28 -14.54
N TYR A 425 -8.36 -21.15 -13.29
CA TYR A 425 -8.05 -19.98 -12.46
C TYR A 425 -6.54 -19.79 -12.20
N LEU A 426 -5.82 -20.86 -11.79
CA LEU A 426 -4.37 -20.79 -11.57
C LEU A 426 -3.58 -20.54 -12.87
N GLY A 427 -3.96 -21.21 -13.96
CA GLY A 427 -3.34 -20.98 -15.26
C GLY A 427 -3.59 -19.55 -15.75
N ASN A 428 -4.77 -18.98 -15.51
CA ASN A 428 -5.06 -17.60 -15.83
C ASN A 428 -4.18 -16.63 -15.02
N LEU A 429 -3.93 -16.89 -13.76
CA LEU A 429 -3.01 -16.07 -12.96
C LEU A 429 -1.61 -16.03 -13.58
N LEU A 430 -1.08 -17.20 -13.97
CA LEU A 430 0.24 -17.27 -14.61
C LEU A 430 0.26 -16.55 -15.98
N ARG A 431 -0.79 -16.72 -16.80
CA ARG A 431 -0.92 -16.04 -18.12
C ARG A 431 -0.99 -14.52 -17.96
N ILE A 432 -1.78 -14.05 -17.00
CA ILE A 432 -1.91 -12.61 -16.67
C ILE A 432 -0.57 -12.05 -16.24
N ASN A 433 0.17 -12.73 -15.37
CA ASN A 433 1.47 -12.27 -14.87
C ASN A 433 2.53 -12.24 -15.98
N ALA A 434 2.59 -13.29 -16.80
CA ALA A 434 3.49 -13.36 -17.95
C ALA A 434 3.20 -12.23 -18.97
N TRP A 435 1.92 -12.05 -19.30
CA TRP A 435 1.48 -10.96 -20.20
C TRP A 435 1.85 -9.59 -19.64
N ALA A 436 1.59 -9.34 -18.35
CA ALA A 436 1.88 -8.06 -17.72
C ALA A 436 3.39 -7.77 -17.69
N THR A 437 4.22 -8.79 -17.52
CA THR A 437 5.67 -8.65 -17.60
C THR A 437 6.10 -8.31 -19.03
N ALA A 438 5.55 -9.00 -20.05
CA ALA A 438 5.83 -8.71 -21.44
C ALA A 438 5.40 -7.28 -21.83
N ASP A 439 4.20 -6.83 -21.41
CA ASP A 439 3.69 -5.47 -21.65
C ASP A 439 4.60 -4.39 -21.05
N ARG A 440 5.12 -4.62 -19.83
CA ARG A 440 6.08 -3.71 -19.20
C ARG A 440 7.44 -3.68 -19.93
N LEU A 441 7.92 -4.83 -20.39
CA LEU A 441 9.19 -4.94 -21.11
C LEU A 441 9.18 -4.21 -22.46
N VAL A 442 8.02 -4.14 -23.13
CA VAL A 442 7.85 -3.30 -24.33
C VAL A 442 8.09 -1.81 -24.02
N GLY A 443 7.89 -1.39 -22.77
CA GLY A 443 8.15 -0.03 -22.31
C GLY A 443 9.63 0.35 -22.28
N LEU A 444 10.57 -0.61 -22.17
CA LEU A 444 12.01 -0.31 -22.09
C LEU A 444 12.55 0.50 -23.27
N ASP A 445 11.93 0.36 -24.45
CA ASP A 445 12.35 1.05 -25.68
C ASP A 445 11.48 2.28 -25.98
N LYS A 446 10.63 2.67 -25.03
CA LYS A 446 9.69 3.80 -25.19
C LYS A 446 9.93 4.85 -24.11
N PRO A 447 9.69 6.12 -24.41
CA PRO A 447 9.65 7.16 -23.39
C PRO A 447 8.55 6.86 -22.36
N VAL A 448 8.74 7.38 -21.14
CA VAL A 448 7.75 7.27 -20.09
C VAL A 448 6.47 7.99 -20.47
N ASP A 449 5.38 7.25 -20.55
CA ASP A 449 4.04 7.82 -20.70
C ASP A 449 3.55 8.36 -19.36
N ARG A 450 3.59 9.68 -19.21
CA ARG A 450 3.16 10.36 -17.98
C ARG A 450 1.64 10.36 -17.80
N GLU A 451 0.85 10.05 -18.82
CA GLU A 451 -0.62 9.93 -18.72
C GLU A 451 -1.06 8.53 -18.27
N ARG A 452 -0.17 7.54 -18.39
CA ARG A 452 -0.44 6.17 -17.92
C ARG A 452 -0.73 6.15 -16.42
N TRP A 453 -1.83 5.53 -16.02
CA TRP A 453 -2.16 5.25 -14.63
C TRP A 453 -1.53 3.92 -14.20
N ASN A 454 -0.86 3.94 -13.04
CA ASN A 454 -0.26 2.74 -12.43
C ASN A 454 -1.13 2.18 -11.29
N THR A 455 -2.28 2.76 -11.08
CA THR A 455 -3.32 2.32 -10.14
C THR A 455 -4.67 2.29 -10.86
N SER A 456 -5.68 1.71 -10.21
CA SER A 456 -7.02 1.60 -10.78
C SER A 456 -8.02 2.53 -10.10
N PRO A 457 -9.02 3.05 -10.84
CA PRO A 457 -10.02 3.95 -10.31
C PRO A 457 -10.84 3.47 -9.11
N HIS A 458 -11.02 2.16 -8.90
CA HIS A 458 -11.82 1.64 -7.77
C HIS A 458 -11.11 1.67 -6.41
N ILE A 459 -9.82 1.98 -6.40
CA ILE A 459 -8.98 1.91 -5.19
C ILE A 459 -9.32 3.05 -4.21
N VAL A 460 -9.46 2.68 -2.94
CA VAL A 460 -9.61 3.63 -1.83
C VAL A 460 -8.23 3.99 -1.30
N ASN A 461 -7.54 4.82 -2.03
CA ASN A 461 -6.25 5.40 -1.67
C ASN A 461 -5.95 6.61 -2.57
N ALA A 462 -4.88 7.37 -2.23
CA ALA A 462 -4.28 8.40 -3.05
C ALA A 462 -2.77 8.17 -3.14
N PHE A 463 -2.08 8.80 -4.09
CA PHE A 463 -0.67 8.53 -4.33
C PHE A 463 0.08 9.76 -4.80
N ALA A 464 1.26 9.99 -4.24
CA ALA A 464 2.31 10.78 -4.86
C ALA A 464 3.12 9.87 -5.80
N GLY A 465 2.97 10.06 -7.10
CA GLY A 465 3.58 9.22 -8.13
C GLY A 465 4.93 9.74 -8.63
N GLY A 466 5.76 8.85 -9.14
CA GLY A 466 6.99 9.23 -9.84
C GLY A 466 6.73 10.20 -11.00
N GLY A 467 7.71 11.03 -11.37
CA GLY A 467 7.54 12.05 -12.42
C GLY A 467 6.73 13.27 -11.96
N ASN A 468 6.73 13.58 -10.67
CA ASN A 468 6.09 14.76 -10.07
C ASN A 468 4.58 14.83 -10.32
N GLN A 469 3.83 13.83 -9.85
CA GLN A 469 2.37 13.74 -10.03
C GLN A 469 1.66 13.26 -8.78
N ILE A 470 0.41 13.71 -8.60
CA ILE A 470 -0.52 13.24 -7.56
C ILE A 470 -1.73 12.57 -8.21
N ILE A 471 -2.21 11.49 -7.60
CA ILE A 471 -3.25 10.63 -8.19
C ILE A 471 -4.33 10.35 -7.15
N PHE A 472 -5.58 10.68 -7.48
CA PHE A 472 -6.76 10.44 -6.65
C PHE A 472 -7.75 9.57 -7.42
N PRO A 473 -7.74 8.24 -7.25
CA PRO A 473 -8.72 7.35 -7.85
C PRO A 473 -10.16 7.69 -7.44
N ALA A 474 -11.12 7.42 -8.30
CA ALA A 474 -12.55 7.65 -8.01
C ALA A 474 -13.01 6.94 -6.73
N GLY A 475 -12.37 5.83 -6.37
CA GLY A 475 -12.72 5.01 -5.22
C GLY A 475 -12.56 5.69 -3.87
N ILE A 476 -11.62 6.64 -3.71
CA ILE A 476 -11.48 7.43 -2.49
C ILE A 476 -12.35 8.69 -2.51
N LEU A 477 -12.78 9.14 -3.70
CA LEU A 477 -13.62 10.34 -3.86
C LEU A 477 -15.10 10.02 -3.56
N GLN A 478 -15.33 9.41 -2.39
CA GLN A 478 -16.61 8.95 -1.86
C GLN A 478 -16.70 9.28 -0.35
N PRO A 479 -17.91 9.38 0.24
CA PRO A 479 -18.05 9.52 1.69
C PRO A 479 -17.34 8.37 2.44
N PRO A 480 -16.68 8.67 3.58
CA PRO A 480 -16.64 9.94 4.30
C PRO A 480 -15.45 10.84 3.92
N PHE A 481 -14.64 10.49 2.91
CA PHE A 481 -13.49 11.30 2.48
C PHE A 481 -13.92 12.52 1.68
N PHE A 482 -14.86 12.31 0.76
CA PHE A 482 -15.39 13.34 -0.14
C PHE A 482 -16.87 13.09 -0.43
N ASP A 483 -17.66 14.16 -0.36
CA ASP A 483 -19.06 14.15 -0.80
C ASP A 483 -19.28 15.40 -1.67
N GLU A 484 -19.71 15.21 -2.92
CA GLU A 484 -19.99 16.32 -3.83
C GLU A 484 -21.12 17.25 -3.33
N LYS A 485 -21.92 16.81 -2.35
CA LYS A 485 -23.04 17.55 -1.75
C LYS A 485 -22.72 18.15 -0.38
N ALA A 486 -21.67 17.67 0.29
CA ALA A 486 -21.28 18.18 1.60
C ALA A 486 -20.68 19.60 1.51
N ASP A 487 -20.59 20.29 2.66
CA ASP A 487 -19.93 21.59 2.75
C ASP A 487 -18.41 21.51 2.52
N ASP A 488 -17.80 22.65 2.20
CA ASP A 488 -16.37 22.68 1.92
C ASP A 488 -15.54 22.31 3.15
N ALA A 489 -15.94 22.72 4.35
CA ALA A 489 -15.17 22.42 5.55
C ALA A 489 -15.01 20.91 5.78
N SER A 490 -16.08 20.15 5.62
CA SER A 490 -16.06 18.68 5.71
C SER A 490 -15.17 18.05 4.61
N ASN A 491 -15.28 18.52 3.37
CA ASN A 491 -14.47 18.00 2.27
C ASN A 491 -12.98 18.36 2.40
N TYR A 492 -12.65 19.60 2.84
CA TYR A 492 -11.24 19.98 3.06
C TYR A 492 -10.62 19.25 4.25
N GLY A 493 -11.39 18.98 5.31
CA GLY A 493 -10.94 18.14 6.43
C GLY A 493 -10.78 16.67 6.08
N GLY A 494 -11.60 16.15 5.16
CA GLY A 494 -11.54 14.80 4.62
C GLY A 494 -10.51 14.66 3.49
N ILE A 495 -10.98 14.67 2.25
CA ILE A 495 -10.11 14.49 1.07
C ILE A 495 -9.09 15.64 0.90
N GLY A 496 -9.42 16.85 1.35
CA GLY A 496 -8.49 18.00 1.27
C GLY A 496 -7.21 17.74 2.06
N MET A 497 -7.31 17.17 3.27
CA MET A 497 -6.14 16.74 4.04
C MET A 497 -5.32 15.69 3.26
N VAL A 498 -5.96 14.73 2.61
CA VAL A 498 -5.27 13.73 1.78
C VAL A 498 -4.59 14.40 0.57
N ILE A 499 -5.24 15.39 -0.07
CA ILE A 499 -4.62 16.19 -1.15
C ILE A 499 -3.36 16.89 -0.66
N GLY A 500 -3.43 17.53 0.50
CA GLY A 500 -2.28 18.19 1.14
C GLY A 500 -1.16 17.22 1.46
N HIS A 501 -1.49 16.03 1.94
CA HIS A 501 -0.57 14.92 2.22
C HIS A 501 0.17 14.49 0.94
N GLU A 502 -0.54 14.21 -0.16
CA GLU A 502 0.10 13.79 -1.42
C GLU A 502 0.96 14.88 -2.06
N ILE A 503 0.54 16.15 -1.99
CA ILE A 503 1.39 17.28 -2.40
C ILE A 503 2.67 17.30 -1.58
N THR A 504 2.58 17.12 -0.26
CA THR A 504 3.72 17.19 0.66
C THR A 504 4.70 16.03 0.42
N HIS A 505 4.26 14.87 -0.04
CA HIS A 505 5.17 13.77 -0.39
C HIS A 505 6.21 14.13 -1.45
N HIS A 506 5.94 15.13 -2.30
CA HIS A 506 6.96 15.64 -3.23
C HIS A 506 8.03 16.50 -2.54
N PHE A 507 7.80 16.85 -1.27
CA PHE A 507 8.65 17.70 -0.44
C PHE A 507 9.03 17.04 0.90
N ASP A 508 8.67 15.77 1.13
CA ASP A 508 9.08 15.00 2.30
C ASP A 508 10.58 14.62 2.26
N ASP A 509 11.06 13.80 3.19
CA ASP A 509 12.46 13.38 3.29
C ASP A 509 12.99 12.67 2.04
N ARG A 510 12.11 12.02 1.27
CA ARG A 510 12.45 11.36 -0.01
C ARG A 510 12.13 12.26 -1.20
N GLY A 511 10.90 12.78 -1.26
CA GLY A 511 10.42 13.54 -2.41
C GLY A 511 11.21 14.81 -2.66
N ARG A 512 11.73 15.48 -1.60
CA ARG A 512 12.58 16.65 -1.74
C ARG A 512 13.86 16.41 -2.56
N GLN A 513 14.29 15.15 -2.71
CA GLN A 513 15.48 14.78 -3.46
C GLN A 513 15.24 14.70 -4.98
N PHE A 514 13.99 14.86 -5.42
CA PHE A 514 13.61 14.88 -6.83
C PHE A 514 13.28 16.31 -7.27
N ASP A 515 13.74 16.71 -8.45
CA ASP A 515 13.48 18.03 -9.04
C ASP A 515 12.05 18.15 -9.64
N ALA A 516 11.76 19.29 -10.26
CA ALA A 516 10.47 19.57 -10.90
C ALA A 516 10.13 18.62 -12.05
N ALA A 517 11.11 18.06 -12.72
CA ALA A 517 10.92 17.06 -13.79
C ALA A 517 10.72 15.65 -13.23
N GLY A 518 10.99 15.43 -11.95
CA GLY A 518 10.93 14.14 -11.27
C GLY A 518 12.25 13.37 -11.29
N ASN A 519 13.37 14.03 -11.57
CA ASN A 519 14.70 13.42 -11.57
C ASN A 519 15.34 13.50 -10.18
N LEU A 520 15.97 12.42 -9.75
CA LEU A 520 16.79 12.35 -8.55
C LEU A 520 18.00 13.26 -8.72
N ARG A 521 17.94 14.41 -8.10
CA ARG A 521 18.92 15.48 -8.20
C ARG A 521 18.93 16.32 -6.94
N ASP A 522 20.10 16.66 -6.40
CA ASP A 522 20.21 17.65 -5.34
C ASP A 522 20.03 19.05 -5.93
N TRP A 523 18.95 19.73 -5.53
CA TRP A 523 18.57 21.07 -5.99
C TRP A 523 18.47 22.09 -4.84
N TRP A 524 18.78 21.63 -3.62
CA TRP A 524 18.71 22.43 -2.40
C TRP A 524 20.02 23.15 -2.15
N GLN A 525 19.93 24.36 -1.56
CA GLN A 525 21.13 24.96 -0.99
C GLN A 525 21.52 24.18 0.28
N PRO A 526 22.84 24.01 0.58
CA PRO A 526 23.28 23.19 1.70
C PRO A 526 22.72 23.61 3.06
N GLN A 527 22.58 24.95 3.31
CA GLN A 527 21.99 25.46 4.53
C GLN A 527 20.49 25.09 4.67
N ASP A 528 19.74 25.10 3.55
CA ASP A 528 18.32 24.76 3.54
C ASP A 528 18.12 23.24 3.77
N ALA A 529 18.97 22.42 3.16
CA ALA A 529 18.97 20.97 3.40
C ALA A 529 19.25 20.64 4.87
N SER A 530 20.17 21.35 5.51
CA SER A 530 20.48 21.22 6.95
C SER A 530 19.32 21.67 7.83
N ALA A 531 18.71 22.81 7.50
CA ALA A 531 17.56 23.34 8.23
C ALA A 531 16.33 22.43 8.10
N TYR A 532 16.10 21.85 6.93
CA TYR A 532 15.07 20.83 6.72
C TYR A 532 15.33 19.59 7.57
N LYS A 533 16.58 19.07 7.52
CA LYS A 533 16.95 17.87 8.28
C LYS A 533 16.70 18.04 9.78
N ALA A 534 17.05 19.18 10.35
CA ALA A 534 16.82 19.47 11.76
C ALA A 534 15.31 19.40 12.12
N ARG A 535 14.42 19.88 11.24
CA ARG A 535 12.96 19.79 11.42
C ARG A 535 12.44 18.37 11.27
N ALA A 536 12.92 17.65 10.25
CA ALA A 536 12.59 16.25 10.01
C ALA A 536 13.02 15.37 11.20
N ASP A 537 14.20 15.63 11.79
CA ASP A 537 14.68 14.92 12.98
C ASP A 537 13.75 15.15 14.19
N ARG A 538 13.20 16.37 14.36
CA ARG A 538 12.20 16.63 15.41
C ARG A 538 10.92 15.82 15.19
N VAL A 539 10.43 15.71 13.94
CA VAL A 539 9.27 14.86 13.61
C VAL A 539 9.57 13.40 13.92
N ALA A 540 10.74 12.87 13.52
CA ALA A 540 11.12 11.50 13.83
C ALA A 540 11.17 11.24 15.35
N THR A 541 11.71 12.19 16.13
CA THR A 541 11.79 12.10 17.59
C THR A 541 10.40 12.11 18.22
N LEU A 542 9.51 13.02 17.78
CA LEU A 542 8.13 13.10 18.25
C LEU A 542 7.43 11.76 18.12
N TYR A 543 7.44 11.18 16.92
CA TYR A 543 6.73 9.93 16.68
C TYR A 543 7.39 8.72 17.35
N SER A 544 8.71 8.72 17.54
CA SER A 544 9.40 7.70 18.34
C SER A 544 9.04 7.75 19.82
N GLY A 545 8.43 8.82 20.29
CA GLY A 545 7.88 8.95 21.64
C GLY A 545 6.54 8.25 21.83
N TYR A 546 5.79 7.98 20.74
CA TYR A 546 4.47 7.35 20.83
C TYR A 546 4.55 5.83 21.00
N GLU A 547 3.71 5.29 21.89
CA GLU A 547 3.66 3.88 22.26
C GLU A 547 2.26 3.30 22.01
N PRO A 548 1.96 2.86 20.77
CA PRO A 548 0.65 2.30 20.41
C PRO A 548 0.31 0.97 21.13
N VAL A 549 1.31 0.21 21.51
CA VAL A 549 1.20 -1.05 22.24
C VAL A 549 2.20 -0.98 23.40
N PRO A 550 1.85 -1.42 24.62
CA PRO A 550 2.76 -1.39 25.76
C PRO A 550 4.14 -1.98 25.41
N GLY A 551 5.19 -1.20 25.65
CA GLY A 551 6.57 -1.56 25.31
C GLY A 551 6.95 -1.51 23.83
N VAL A 552 6.05 -1.12 22.93
CA VAL A 552 6.32 -1.04 21.48
C VAL A 552 6.03 0.35 20.96
N ARG A 553 7.07 1.05 20.54
CA ARG A 553 7.01 2.40 20.01
C ARG A 553 6.96 2.42 18.50
N ILE A 554 6.45 3.55 17.94
CA ILE A 554 6.54 3.82 16.52
C ILE A 554 8.01 4.01 16.14
N ASP A 555 8.46 3.44 15.02
CA ASP A 555 9.73 3.80 14.43
C ASP A 555 9.56 5.11 13.65
N GLY A 556 9.90 6.24 14.28
CA GLY A 556 9.76 7.56 13.70
C GLY A 556 10.64 7.79 12.46
N ARG A 557 11.71 7.01 12.28
CA ARG A 557 12.54 7.06 11.05
C ARG A 557 11.88 6.29 9.91
N LEU A 558 11.29 5.14 10.18
CA LEU A 558 10.53 4.39 9.18
C LEU A 558 9.33 5.19 8.67
N THR A 559 8.63 5.86 9.59
CA THR A 559 7.38 6.59 9.30
C THR A 559 7.58 8.07 8.97
N LEU A 560 8.83 8.55 8.82
CA LEU A 560 9.16 9.96 8.73
C LEU A 560 8.43 10.70 7.60
N GLY A 561 8.48 10.19 6.37
CA GLY A 561 7.85 10.86 5.22
C GLY A 561 6.34 10.98 5.38
N GLU A 562 5.71 9.90 5.83
CA GLU A 562 4.26 9.88 6.09
C GLU A 562 3.86 10.88 7.18
N ASN A 563 4.65 10.95 8.26
CA ASN A 563 4.38 11.86 9.36
C ASN A 563 4.61 13.34 8.97
N ILE A 564 5.64 13.64 8.16
CA ILE A 564 5.84 14.98 7.60
C ILE A 564 4.66 15.35 6.70
N SER A 565 4.20 14.42 5.86
CA SER A 565 3.09 14.64 4.94
C SER A 565 1.76 14.82 5.67
N ASP A 566 1.52 14.11 6.77
CA ASP A 566 0.35 14.34 7.61
C ASP A 566 0.37 15.70 8.30
N MET A 567 1.51 16.07 8.92
CA MET A 567 1.63 17.32 9.66
C MET A 567 1.50 18.54 8.74
N ALA A 568 2.15 18.53 7.60
CA ALA A 568 2.02 19.61 6.62
C ALA A 568 0.68 19.54 5.88
N GLY A 569 0.21 18.34 5.53
CA GLY A 569 -1.02 18.12 4.80
C GLY A 569 -2.24 18.72 5.47
N VAL A 570 -2.40 18.52 6.79
CA VAL A 570 -3.51 19.12 7.53
C VAL A 570 -3.45 20.65 7.54
N GLN A 571 -2.26 21.23 7.67
CA GLN A 571 -2.08 22.67 7.72
C GLN A 571 -2.34 23.34 6.37
N ILE A 572 -1.81 22.79 5.28
CA ILE A 572 -2.06 23.35 3.93
C ILE A 572 -3.50 23.12 3.46
N ALA A 573 -4.14 22.03 3.86
CA ALA A 573 -5.56 21.82 3.59
C ALA A 573 -6.44 22.79 4.36
N TYR A 574 -6.09 23.12 5.62
CA TYR A 574 -6.78 24.15 6.39
C TYR A 574 -6.63 25.55 5.74
N ASP A 575 -5.43 25.91 5.28
CA ASP A 575 -5.23 27.16 4.55
C ASP A 575 -6.00 27.17 3.22
N GLY A 576 -6.08 26.03 2.52
CA GLY A 576 -6.92 25.85 1.34
C GLY A 576 -8.41 26.07 1.65
N LEU A 577 -8.90 25.57 2.79
CA LEU A 577 -10.26 25.88 3.27
C LEU A 577 -10.44 27.40 3.47
N GLN A 578 -9.47 28.11 4.05
CA GLN A 578 -9.59 29.56 4.25
C GLN A 578 -9.69 30.30 2.92
N ILE A 579 -9.00 29.84 1.85
CA ILE A 579 -9.14 30.37 0.49
C ILE A 579 -10.57 30.15 -0.02
N ALA A 580 -11.12 28.94 0.13
CA ALA A 580 -12.48 28.62 -0.27
C ALA A 580 -13.53 29.45 0.49
N LEU A 581 -13.38 29.58 1.81
CA LEU A 581 -14.27 30.39 2.65
C LEU A 581 -14.20 31.89 2.30
N ALA A 582 -13.02 32.40 1.96
CA ALA A 582 -12.87 33.80 1.49
C ALA A 582 -13.61 34.01 0.16
N ARG A 583 -13.51 33.06 -0.77
CA ARG A 583 -14.26 33.06 -2.05
C ARG A 583 -15.77 33.04 -1.82
N GLN A 584 -16.27 32.20 -0.89
CA GLN A 584 -17.69 32.16 -0.53
C GLN A 584 -18.18 33.51 0.07
N ARG A 585 -17.41 34.09 0.98
CA ARG A 585 -17.72 35.41 1.57
C ARG A 585 -17.81 36.49 0.51
N ALA A 586 -16.86 36.52 -0.42
CA ALA A 586 -16.85 37.46 -1.55
C ALA A 586 -18.06 37.29 -2.49
N ALA A 587 -18.58 36.08 -2.60
CA ALA A 587 -19.80 35.77 -3.35
C ALA A 587 -21.11 36.02 -2.55
N GLY A 588 -21.04 36.59 -1.36
CA GLY A 588 -22.20 36.89 -0.49
C GLY A 588 -22.83 35.60 0.13
N LYS A 589 -22.09 34.50 0.19
CA LYS A 589 -22.54 33.21 0.72
C LYS A 589 -21.61 32.76 1.87
N PRO A 590 -21.56 33.45 3.02
CA PRO A 590 -20.69 33.04 4.12
C PRO A 590 -21.10 31.67 4.65
N ALA A 591 -20.12 30.87 5.02
CA ALA A 591 -20.38 29.54 5.60
C ALA A 591 -21.11 29.67 6.95
N ALA A 592 -22.17 28.91 7.11
CA ALA A 592 -22.99 28.87 8.32
C ALA A 592 -22.45 27.87 9.35
N LEU A 593 -22.93 28.00 10.59
CA LEU A 593 -22.84 26.93 11.57
C LEU A 593 -23.69 25.73 11.10
N VAL A 594 -23.15 24.54 11.25
CA VAL A 594 -23.88 23.28 11.00
C VAL A 594 -23.76 22.46 12.28
N ASP A 595 -24.88 22.04 12.84
CA ASP A 595 -24.95 21.32 14.12
C ASP A 595 -24.17 22.03 15.27
N GLY A 596 -24.18 23.37 15.25
CA GLY A 596 -23.49 24.19 16.24
C GLY A 596 -21.96 24.30 16.02
N ALA A 597 -21.38 23.63 15.02
CA ALA A 597 -19.94 23.67 14.73
C ALA A 597 -19.61 24.71 13.65
N THR A 598 -18.51 25.45 13.88
CA THR A 598 -17.95 26.37 12.87
C THR A 598 -17.33 25.60 11.71
N PRO A 599 -17.09 26.23 10.55
CA PRO A 599 -16.35 25.59 9.45
C PRO A 599 -14.99 25.02 9.87
N GLU A 600 -14.26 25.74 10.71
CA GLU A 600 -12.95 25.35 11.22
C GLU A 600 -13.06 24.08 12.10
N GLN A 601 -14.06 24.04 12.98
CA GLN A 601 -14.33 22.86 13.82
C GLN A 601 -14.71 21.65 12.95
N ARG A 602 -15.59 21.82 11.96
CA ARG A 602 -16.00 20.74 11.06
C ARG A 602 -14.82 20.18 10.24
N PHE A 603 -13.89 21.05 9.84
CA PHE A 603 -12.64 20.62 9.19
C PHE A 603 -11.88 19.61 10.07
N PHE A 604 -11.60 19.95 11.32
CA PHE A 604 -10.85 19.07 12.21
C PHE A 604 -11.63 17.82 12.62
N LEU A 605 -12.95 17.92 12.79
CA LEU A 605 -13.83 16.77 13.04
C LEU A 605 -13.80 15.77 11.86
N ALA A 606 -13.89 16.26 10.63
CA ALA A 606 -13.78 15.45 9.43
C ALA A 606 -12.39 14.81 9.31
N ASN A 607 -11.33 15.59 9.59
CA ASN A 607 -9.96 15.08 9.60
C ASN A 607 -9.77 13.91 10.58
N ALA A 608 -10.19 14.06 11.83
CA ALA A 608 -10.08 12.96 12.80
C ALA A 608 -10.94 11.75 12.39
N THR A 609 -12.10 12.00 11.80
CA THR A 609 -13.03 10.93 11.37
C THR A 609 -12.42 10.02 10.32
N ILE A 610 -11.70 10.55 9.32
CA ILE A 610 -11.15 9.70 8.24
C ILE A 610 -10.09 8.71 8.74
N TRP A 611 -9.41 9.00 9.84
CA TRP A 611 -8.33 8.17 10.40
C TRP A 611 -8.80 7.14 11.42
N ARG A 612 -10.07 7.13 11.85
CA ARG A 612 -10.55 6.16 12.84
C ARG A 612 -10.26 4.73 12.37
N THR A 613 -9.65 3.94 13.24
CA THR A 613 -9.24 2.57 12.91
C THR A 613 -9.14 1.73 14.18
N LYS A 614 -9.65 0.52 14.12
CA LYS A 614 -9.51 -0.52 15.14
C LYS A 614 -8.73 -1.69 14.57
N TYR A 615 -7.77 -2.22 15.33
CA TYR A 615 -6.86 -3.28 14.88
C TYR A 615 -6.96 -4.53 15.76
N ARG A 616 -6.62 -5.69 15.18
CA ARG A 616 -6.11 -6.81 15.97
C ARG A 616 -4.69 -6.52 16.41
N THR A 617 -4.31 -7.04 17.57
CA THR A 617 -2.98 -6.82 18.14
C THR A 617 -1.87 -7.25 17.18
N GLU A 618 -2.01 -8.43 16.56
CA GLU A 618 -1.04 -8.97 15.60
C GLU A 618 -0.88 -8.06 14.39
N ALA A 619 -1.97 -7.54 13.85
CA ALA A 619 -1.96 -6.62 12.71
C ALA A 619 -1.32 -5.26 13.06
N LEU A 620 -1.58 -4.75 14.27
CA LEU A 620 -0.95 -3.52 14.74
C LEU A 620 0.56 -3.72 14.93
N MET A 621 0.97 -4.85 15.50
CA MET A 621 2.39 -5.21 15.65
C MET A 621 3.09 -5.38 14.30
N ASP A 622 2.42 -6.00 13.32
CA ASP A 622 2.94 -6.11 11.96
C ASP A 622 3.09 -4.73 11.31
N GLN A 623 2.08 -3.86 11.44
CA GLN A 623 2.13 -2.49 10.94
C GLN A 623 3.30 -1.69 11.54
N LEU A 624 3.49 -1.72 12.86
CA LEU A 624 4.56 -0.98 13.53
C LEU A 624 5.96 -1.40 13.06
N ARG A 625 6.14 -2.65 12.63
CA ARG A 625 7.43 -3.18 12.16
C ARG A 625 7.65 -3.02 10.65
N THR A 626 6.57 -3.04 9.86
CA THR A 626 6.69 -3.21 8.41
C THR A 626 6.14 -2.05 7.57
N ASN A 627 5.30 -1.19 8.14
CA ASN A 627 4.59 -0.15 7.41
C ASN A 627 5.20 1.24 7.66
N SER A 628 5.29 2.05 6.61
CA SER A 628 5.74 3.45 6.72
C SER A 628 4.71 4.38 7.33
N HIS A 629 3.44 3.95 7.48
CA HIS A 629 2.38 4.77 8.05
C HIS A 629 2.22 4.52 9.54
N SER A 630 2.13 5.59 10.32
CA SER A 630 1.73 5.54 11.71
C SER A 630 0.28 5.03 11.86
N PRO A 631 -0.10 4.37 12.98
CA PRO A 631 -1.48 3.97 13.21
C PRO A 631 -2.43 5.19 13.25
N GLY A 632 -3.71 5.01 12.85
CA GLY A 632 -4.67 6.08 12.62
C GLY A 632 -4.78 7.11 13.76
N ARG A 633 -4.83 6.66 15.01
CA ARG A 633 -4.82 7.56 16.19
C ARG A 633 -3.68 8.58 16.15
N TRP A 634 -2.48 8.15 15.78
CA TRP A 634 -1.28 9.00 15.76
C TRP A 634 -1.20 9.88 14.52
N ARG A 635 -1.98 9.58 13.48
CA ARG A 635 -2.23 10.43 12.32
C ARG A 635 -3.24 11.57 12.64
N VAL A 636 -3.96 11.47 13.76
CA VAL A 636 -4.79 12.55 14.32
C VAL A 636 -3.98 13.35 15.33
N LEU A 637 -3.50 12.71 16.40
CA LEU A 637 -2.90 13.41 17.54
C LEU A 637 -1.60 14.12 17.16
N GLY A 638 -0.69 13.48 16.43
CA GLY A 638 0.58 14.05 16.02
C GLY A 638 0.43 15.38 15.26
N PRO A 639 -0.31 15.40 14.12
CA PRO A 639 -0.51 16.63 13.35
C PRO A 639 -1.26 17.72 14.11
N LEU A 640 -2.38 17.38 14.77
CA LEU A 640 -3.27 18.38 15.36
C LEU A 640 -2.67 19.06 16.59
N THR A 641 -1.90 18.34 17.40
CA THR A 641 -1.18 18.92 18.55
C THR A 641 -0.20 20.02 18.11
N HIS A 642 0.32 19.93 16.88
CA HIS A 642 1.25 20.89 16.30
C HIS A 642 0.58 21.87 15.30
N THR A 643 -0.75 21.98 15.32
CA THR A 643 -1.52 22.88 14.45
C THR A 643 -2.19 23.99 15.28
N PRO A 644 -1.64 25.22 15.32
CA PRO A 644 -2.21 26.32 16.13
C PRO A 644 -3.68 26.62 15.82
N ALA A 645 -4.10 26.48 14.56
CA ALA A 645 -5.48 26.68 14.14
C ALA A 645 -6.45 25.70 14.80
N PHE A 646 -5.99 24.47 15.12
CA PHE A 646 -6.78 23.50 15.89
C PHE A 646 -7.04 24.02 17.31
N ALA A 647 -5.98 24.45 18.01
CA ALA A 647 -6.11 25.01 19.36
C ALA A 647 -7.08 26.20 19.38
N GLN A 648 -7.00 27.09 18.39
CA GLN A 648 -7.90 28.22 18.25
C GLN A 648 -9.37 27.79 18.02
N ALA A 649 -9.61 26.82 17.13
CA ALA A 649 -10.96 26.36 16.78
C ALA A 649 -11.70 25.72 17.97
N PHE A 650 -10.97 25.04 18.85
CA PHE A 650 -11.56 24.36 20.03
C PHE A 650 -11.32 25.09 21.36
N GLY A 651 -10.68 26.27 21.34
CA GLY A 651 -10.41 27.06 22.53
C GLY A 651 -9.40 26.44 23.49
N CYS A 652 -8.48 25.59 22.96
CA CYS A 652 -7.44 24.96 23.74
C CYS A 652 -6.37 25.97 24.16
N LYS A 653 -5.78 25.75 25.33
CA LYS A 653 -4.85 26.70 25.96
C LYS A 653 -3.44 26.11 26.07
N PRO A 654 -2.40 26.93 26.17
CA PRO A 654 -1.07 26.46 26.51
C PRO A 654 -1.10 25.59 27.78
N GLY A 655 -0.50 24.39 27.71
CA GLY A 655 -0.52 23.39 28.77
C GLY A 655 -1.56 22.28 28.58
N ASP A 656 -2.54 22.45 27.69
CA ASP A 656 -3.45 21.35 27.33
C ASP A 656 -2.69 20.28 26.54
N PRO A 657 -3.01 18.99 26.71
CA PRO A 657 -2.31 17.88 26.05
C PRO A 657 -2.30 17.98 24.51
N MET A 658 -3.31 18.61 23.91
CA MET A 658 -3.41 18.81 22.45
C MET A 658 -2.76 20.12 21.98
N VAL A 659 -1.93 20.77 22.80
CA VAL A 659 -1.21 22.01 22.43
C VAL A 659 0.29 21.83 22.67
N ALA A 660 1.07 21.73 21.62
CA ALA A 660 2.52 21.66 21.71
C ALA A 660 3.10 23.00 22.18
N GLY A 661 3.97 22.99 23.22
CA GLY A 661 4.65 24.19 23.71
C GLY A 661 5.62 24.78 22.68
N ASP A 662 6.19 23.94 21.80
CA ASP A 662 7.04 24.32 20.66
C ASP A 662 6.58 23.58 19.41
N PRO A 663 5.61 24.14 18.66
CA PRO A 663 5.05 23.48 17.47
C PRO A 663 6.11 23.20 16.41
N ILE A 664 6.08 21.99 15.86
CA ILE A 664 6.94 21.60 14.74
C ILE A 664 6.24 22.00 13.44
N THR A 665 6.89 22.87 12.68
CA THR A 665 6.46 23.26 11.34
C THR A 665 7.57 22.91 10.35
N VAL A 666 7.28 22.06 9.38
CA VAL A 666 8.22 21.73 8.31
C VAL A 666 7.93 22.62 7.10
N TRP A 667 6.64 22.72 6.72
CA TRP A 667 6.15 23.50 5.57
C TRP A 667 5.11 24.53 5.97
#